data_ae56463c25f2c84b8e8162b593d39d14
#
_entry.id   ae56463c25f2c84b8e8162b593d39d14
#
_cell.length_a   1.000
_cell.length_b   1.000
_cell.length_c   1.000
_cell.angle_alpha   90.00
_cell.angle_beta   90.00
_cell.angle_gamma   90.00
#
_symmetry.space_group_name_H-M   'P 1'
#
loop_
_entity.id
_entity.type
_entity.pdbx_description
1 polymer ?
#
loop_
_entity_poly.entity_id
_entity_poly.type
_entity_poly.pdbx_seq_one_letter_code
_entity_poly.pdbx_strand_id
1 'polypeptide(L)'
;MVYNVRSRDPKQAKLRVLAEMELRRRNRLADPSEDRFDPLNPPADMGFRAWCQALGDLGLKVDGHAFDLAKRPALHAIYDLIPSTAEEAQGRIIALQKGAQMGLTVWEVLADLFMAIKWRPITIGMYLPDAKLASYKSEHRFMRLVRTIPSIYRALTSPPDGALRNSSGEGNKLTRTLLDSIFLFLWTSGQALTESFPADVLSFDEVQGMAPDDISRTMERLSASSVRFTMMLSTPKWPDADINFWYRQGTQHRFHSECSSCGEFFVLSDHFPDVIVADQFCCPSCRTELSDPQMGEWIPTYPGREIESYHLPQLLSPTVTPKQLLWSWQTAKTGDQRRNFMNRKLGMPYADPDQIPVNLEHLAACVEAGKREGAQWEPGGAVTYMGIDQMGGFNAVLIAKSLPGGRSALIHADAIFGPDPFADCDVLMRQYGVTCCVVEGLPNWNDAKRFANRHPGKVFVASYGDQADTMVWGDLVTKADKKTREEERDRYVVRLSQYKAMQSALARITDQLTLFPDPAGLECDYRDGAERRVCLLRDVVFEHLTKVALISERDPETGRWRSFVKKVGIDPHYAYAWMLLDVALARNSGGGQIMLGDTSGTNWMPGGEPTADGMGVALLGGRAMDVSGDVCGLCDAYQQGACRERGMAVGERDPACVMFVAEEG
;
A
#
# COMPACT_ATOMS: atom_id res chain seq x y z
N MET A 1 6.20 58.48 7.38
CA MET A 1 7.65 58.34 7.60
C MET A 1 7.89 58.15 9.11
N VAL A 2 8.10 56.98 9.58
CA VAL A 2 8.47 56.70 11.00
C VAL A 2 9.91 56.25 10.95
N TYR A 3 10.80 57.11 11.44
CA TYR A 3 12.23 56.83 11.53
C TYR A 3 12.50 55.76 12.58
N ASN A 4 13.05 54.64 12.15
CA ASN A 4 13.50 53.55 12.98
C ASN A 4 14.94 53.86 13.49
N VAL A 5 15.05 54.53 14.60
CA VAL A 5 16.38 54.82 15.26
C VAL A 5 16.77 53.60 16.07
N ARG A 6 17.58 52.72 15.50
CA ARG A 6 18.27 51.65 16.25
C ARG A 6 19.35 52.30 17.14
N SER A 7 19.08 52.40 18.43
CA SER A 7 20.11 52.77 19.42
C SER A 7 21.27 51.74 19.39
N ARG A 8 22.49 52.26 19.17
CA ARG A 8 23.73 51.45 19.19
C ARG A 8 24.32 51.22 20.62
N ASP A 9 23.64 51.70 21.65
CA ASP A 9 24.08 51.52 23.03
C ASP A 9 23.59 50.19 23.60
N PRO A 10 24.51 49.22 23.95
CA PRO A 10 24.13 47.93 24.50
C PRO A 10 23.37 48.02 25.83
N LYS A 11 23.60 49.09 26.64
CA LYS A 11 22.91 49.31 27.92
C LYS A 11 21.44 49.71 27.67
N GLN A 12 21.18 50.57 26.71
CA GLN A 12 19.82 50.95 26.34
C GLN A 12 19.04 49.79 25.68
N ALA A 13 19.70 48.94 24.87
CA ALA A 13 19.09 47.75 24.31
C ALA A 13 18.70 46.75 25.42
N LYS A 14 19.57 46.56 26.43
CA LYS A 14 19.28 45.66 27.56
C LYS A 14 18.15 46.22 28.45
N LEU A 15 18.10 47.53 28.68
CA LEU A 15 16.99 48.18 29.42
C LEU A 15 15.68 48.06 28.70
N ARG A 16 15.65 48.19 27.36
CA ARG A 16 14.44 47.98 26.56
C ARG A 16 13.95 46.53 26.65
N VAL A 17 14.83 45.56 26.52
CA VAL A 17 14.49 44.14 26.68
C VAL A 17 13.95 43.87 28.09
N LEU A 18 14.57 44.41 29.13
CA LEU A 18 14.08 44.27 30.52
C LEU A 18 12.71 44.96 30.72
N ALA A 19 12.54 46.16 30.16
CA ALA A 19 11.27 46.90 30.22
C ALA A 19 10.15 46.15 29.44
N GLU A 20 10.49 45.55 28.31
CA GLU A 20 9.55 44.76 27.52
C GLU A 20 9.22 43.42 28.21
N MET A 21 10.20 42.80 28.89
CA MET A 21 9.96 41.63 29.74
C MET A 21 9.11 41.97 30.96
N GLU A 22 9.33 43.12 31.60
CA GLU A 22 8.53 43.60 32.73
C GLU A 22 7.11 44.01 32.31
N LEU A 23 6.95 44.65 31.12
CA LEU A 23 5.63 44.94 30.53
C LEU A 23 4.87 43.65 30.19
N ARG A 24 5.56 42.67 29.63
CA ARG A 24 5.00 41.33 29.38
C ARG A 24 4.68 40.61 30.68
N ARG A 25 5.46 40.81 31.76
CA ARG A 25 5.17 40.30 33.09
C ARG A 25 3.99 41.01 33.74
N ARG A 26 3.86 42.34 33.63
CA ARG A 26 2.72 43.11 34.13
C ARG A 26 1.44 42.81 33.37
N ASN A 27 1.50 42.66 32.05
CA ASN A 27 0.37 42.25 31.26
C ASN A 27 -0.07 40.79 31.52
N ARG A 28 0.83 39.94 32.08
CA ARG A 28 0.49 38.61 32.57
C ARG A 28 -0.12 38.60 33.97
N LEU A 29 0.16 39.66 34.76
CA LEU A 29 -0.34 39.77 36.13
C LEU A 29 -1.60 40.65 36.26
N ALA A 30 -2.01 41.31 35.18
CA ALA A 30 -3.04 42.35 35.19
C ALA A 30 -4.35 41.97 34.46
N ASP A 31 -4.71 40.69 34.41
CA ASP A 31 -6.09 40.34 34.03
C ASP A 31 -6.57 39.08 34.79
N PRO A 32 -7.18 39.26 35.93
CA PRO A 32 -7.98 38.23 36.56
C PRO A 32 -9.42 38.33 36.02
N SER A 33 -9.66 38.02 34.74
CA SER A 33 -11.00 37.70 34.30
C SER A 33 -11.25 36.24 34.73
N GLU A 34 -12.00 36.05 35.76
CA GLU A 34 -12.41 34.77 36.38
C GLU A 34 -13.19 33.85 35.40
N ASP A 35 -13.40 34.25 34.13
CA ASP A 35 -14.14 33.52 33.10
C ASP A 35 -13.30 33.05 31.90
N ARG A 36 -11.96 33.02 32.01
CA ARG A 36 -11.18 32.60 30.88
C ARG A 36 -11.07 31.06 30.82
N PHE A 37 -11.55 30.46 29.72
CA PHE A 37 -11.46 29.03 29.45
C PHE A 37 -10.03 28.48 29.69
N ASP A 38 -9.90 27.46 30.56
CA ASP A 38 -8.64 26.75 30.78
C ASP A 38 -8.65 25.43 29.97
N PRO A 39 -7.86 25.31 28.90
CA PRO A 39 -7.83 24.11 28.07
C PRO A 39 -7.29 22.86 28.79
N LEU A 40 -6.61 23.02 29.96
CA LEU A 40 -6.10 21.90 30.74
C LEU A 40 -7.12 21.34 31.74
N ASN A 41 -8.19 22.09 32.01
CA ASN A 41 -9.31 21.70 32.88
C ASN A 41 -10.62 22.05 32.20
N PRO A 42 -10.93 21.43 31.03
CA PRO A 42 -12.22 21.68 30.36
C PRO A 42 -13.39 21.17 31.21
N PRO A 43 -14.58 21.80 31.14
CA PRO A 43 -15.81 21.29 31.77
C PRO A 43 -16.03 19.81 31.47
N ALA A 44 -16.64 19.11 32.45
CA ALA A 44 -16.86 17.66 32.31
C ALA A 44 -17.69 17.28 31.08
N ASP A 45 -18.70 18.10 30.76
CA ASP A 45 -19.62 17.94 29.63
C ASP A 45 -19.11 18.51 28.29
N MET A 46 -17.95 19.17 28.31
CA MET A 46 -17.37 19.74 27.07
C MET A 46 -16.89 18.65 26.13
N GLY A 47 -17.50 18.58 24.95
CA GLY A 47 -17.08 17.71 23.85
C GLY A 47 -15.87 18.26 23.09
N PHE A 48 -15.22 17.37 22.33
CA PHE A 48 -13.98 17.68 21.61
C PHE A 48 -14.11 18.84 20.62
N ARG A 49 -15.19 18.91 19.84
CA ARG A 49 -15.42 20.02 18.89
C ARG A 49 -15.49 21.37 19.60
N ALA A 50 -16.24 21.44 20.71
CA ALA A 50 -16.38 22.66 21.51
C ALA A 50 -15.03 23.08 22.13
N TRP A 51 -14.23 22.11 22.62
CA TRP A 51 -12.90 22.36 23.12
C TRP A 51 -11.95 22.92 22.05
N CYS A 52 -11.97 22.34 20.84
CA CYS A 52 -11.18 22.84 19.71
C CYS A 52 -11.59 24.26 19.30
N GLN A 53 -12.89 24.56 19.30
CA GLN A 53 -13.39 25.91 19.00
C GLN A 53 -12.90 26.91 20.05
N ALA A 54 -12.98 26.57 21.34
CA ALA A 54 -12.47 27.40 22.44
C ALA A 54 -10.95 27.63 22.34
N LEU A 55 -10.16 26.63 21.84
CA LEU A 55 -8.75 26.84 21.54
C LEU A 55 -8.55 27.86 20.39
N GLY A 56 -9.42 27.84 19.39
CA GLY A 56 -9.44 28.83 18.31
C GLY A 56 -9.61 30.25 18.86
N ASP A 57 -10.56 30.43 19.79
CA ASP A 57 -10.84 31.71 20.47
C ASP A 57 -9.66 32.16 21.36
N LEU A 58 -8.90 31.20 21.92
CA LEU A 58 -7.65 31.47 22.63
C LEU A 58 -6.45 31.74 21.73
N GLY A 59 -6.61 31.66 20.41
CA GLY A 59 -5.59 31.99 19.43
C GLY A 59 -4.79 30.82 18.87
N LEU A 60 -5.35 29.61 18.90
CA LEU A 60 -4.80 28.45 18.17
C LEU A 60 -4.59 28.80 16.69
N LYS A 61 -3.39 28.51 16.18
CA LYS A 61 -3.02 28.75 14.78
C LYS A 61 -2.57 27.46 14.11
N VAL A 62 -3.06 27.26 12.89
CA VAL A 62 -2.63 26.19 12.00
C VAL A 62 -1.96 26.82 10.78
N ASP A 63 -0.70 26.51 10.55
CA ASP A 63 0.14 27.07 9.48
C ASP A 63 0.11 28.63 9.40
N GLY A 64 0.03 29.27 10.58
CA GLY A 64 -0.01 30.73 10.71
C GLY A 64 -1.38 31.36 10.61
N HIS A 65 -2.41 30.63 10.25
CA HIS A 65 -3.80 31.08 10.16
C HIS A 65 -4.57 30.73 11.44
N ALA A 66 -5.51 31.57 11.83
CA ALA A 66 -6.40 31.27 12.95
C ALA A 66 -7.20 30.00 12.68
N PHE A 67 -7.30 29.14 13.68
CA PHE A 67 -8.13 27.95 13.61
C PHE A 67 -9.62 28.33 13.62
N ASP A 68 -10.36 27.84 12.63
CA ASP A 68 -11.78 28.15 12.47
C ASP A 68 -12.49 26.96 11.81
N LEU A 69 -13.41 26.35 12.54
CA LEU A 69 -14.25 25.25 12.05
C LEU A 69 -15.52 25.72 11.32
N ALA A 70 -15.91 26.98 11.47
CA ALA A 70 -17.15 27.51 10.85
C ALA A 70 -17.10 27.40 9.32
N LYS A 71 -15.89 27.46 8.72
CA LYS A 71 -15.67 27.28 7.26
C LYS A 71 -15.59 25.82 6.81
N ARG A 72 -15.79 24.88 7.72
CA ARG A 72 -15.64 23.44 7.47
C ARG A 72 -16.80 22.63 8.08
N PRO A 73 -18.06 22.98 7.75
CA PRO A 73 -19.21 22.32 8.37
C PRO A 73 -19.25 20.81 8.18
N ALA A 74 -18.76 20.28 7.03
CA ALA A 74 -18.65 18.85 6.82
C ALA A 74 -17.71 18.13 7.82
N LEU A 75 -16.76 18.84 8.45
CA LEU A 75 -15.88 18.27 9.46
C LEU A 75 -16.50 18.28 10.88
N HIS A 76 -17.61 18.97 11.12
CA HIS A 76 -18.20 19.03 12.46
C HIS A 76 -18.48 17.63 13.02
N ALA A 77 -19.13 16.78 12.23
CA ALA A 77 -19.40 15.38 12.64
C ALA A 77 -18.10 14.58 12.87
N ILE A 78 -17.03 14.86 12.10
CA ILE A 78 -15.72 14.20 12.30
C ILE A 78 -15.09 14.62 13.64
N TYR A 79 -15.25 15.88 14.05
CA TYR A 79 -14.81 16.34 15.38
C TYR A 79 -15.67 15.74 16.49
N ASP A 80 -16.94 15.49 16.25
CA ASP A 80 -17.84 14.88 17.23
C ASP A 80 -17.62 13.35 17.42
N LEU A 81 -16.74 12.72 16.60
CA LEU A 81 -16.38 11.31 16.75
C LEU A 81 -15.55 11.03 18.01
N ILE A 82 -14.83 12.03 18.54
CA ILE A 82 -13.98 11.83 19.71
C ILE A 82 -14.86 11.91 20.98
N PRO A 83 -14.94 10.81 21.75
CA PRO A 83 -15.77 10.78 22.95
C PRO A 83 -15.30 11.74 24.04
N SER A 84 -16.23 12.20 24.85
CA SER A 84 -15.92 13.09 25.98
C SER A 84 -15.29 12.34 27.15
N THR A 85 -15.57 11.05 27.29
CA THR A 85 -15.08 10.20 28.39
C THR A 85 -14.41 8.93 27.87
N ALA A 86 -13.56 8.33 28.71
CA ALA A 86 -12.88 7.07 28.40
C ALA A 86 -13.86 5.90 28.30
N GLU A 87 -14.96 5.93 29.06
CA GLU A 87 -16.01 4.91 29.03
C GLU A 87 -16.75 4.89 27.70
N GLU A 88 -17.08 6.07 27.15
CA GLU A 88 -17.70 6.19 25.82
C GLU A 88 -16.77 5.75 24.69
N ALA A 89 -15.46 5.81 24.93
CA ALA A 89 -14.43 5.43 23.97
C ALA A 89 -14.20 3.92 23.88
N GLN A 90 -14.65 3.15 24.86
CA GLN A 90 -14.28 1.76 25.04
C GLN A 90 -14.50 0.90 23.79
N GLY A 91 -13.40 0.40 23.23
CA GLY A 91 -13.41 -0.52 22.10
C GLY A 91 -13.74 0.11 20.73
N ARG A 92 -13.91 1.43 20.66
CA ARG A 92 -14.25 2.11 19.39
C ARG A 92 -13.06 2.18 18.45
N ILE A 93 -13.32 1.98 17.16
CA ILE A 93 -12.36 2.08 16.07
C ILE A 93 -12.89 3.08 15.04
N ILE A 94 -12.09 4.09 14.71
CA ILE A 94 -12.41 5.11 13.71
C ILE A 94 -11.43 4.98 12.54
N ALA A 95 -11.95 4.90 11.31
CA ALA A 95 -11.15 4.84 10.10
C ALA A 95 -11.52 5.98 9.13
N LEU A 96 -10.59 6.92 8.90
CA LEU A 96 -10.78 8.10 8.07
C LEU A 96 -10.00 7.96 6.76
N GLN A 97 -10.67 7.52 5.70
CA GLN A 97 -10.15 7.52 4.34
C GLN A 97 -10.33 8.91 3.74
N LYS A 98 -9.23 9.58 3.38
CA LYS A 98 -9.26 11.00 3.03
C LYS A 98 -8.49 11.35 1.76
N GLY A 99 -8.85 12.46 1.13
CA GLY A 99 -7.96 13.20 0.24
C GLY A 99 -6.82 13.88 1.02
N ALA A 100 -5.80 14.33 0.31
CA ALA A 100 -4.70 15.06 0.92
C ALA A 100 -5.15 16.44 1.43
N GLN A 101 -4.48 16.96 2.46
CA GLN A 101 -4.67 18.32 3.00
C GLN A 101 -6.11 18.63 3.49
N MET A 102 -6.83 17.64 3.99
CA MET A 102 -8.15 17.83 4.59
C MET A 102 -8.11 18.40 6.03
N GLY A 103 -6.92 18.57 6.62
CA GLY A 103 -6.74 19.06 7.99
C GLY A 103 -6.81 17.98 9.05
N LEU A 104 -6.89 16.69 8.67
CA LEU A 104 -7.07 15.61 9.63
C LEU A 104 -5.84 15.29 10.48
N THR A 105 -4.62 15.61 10.03
CA THR A 105 -3.43 15.53 10.90
C THR A 105 -3.52 16.54 12.08
N VAL A 106 -4.16 17.69 11.86
CA VAL A 106 -4.43 18.67 12.94
C VAL A 106 -5.52 18.13 13.88
N TRP A 107 -6.59 17.58 13.31
CA TRP A 107 -7.65 16.92 14.06
C TRP A 107 -7.10 15.82 14.98
N GLU A 108 -6.24 14.95 14.46
CA GLU A 108 -5.60 13.86 15.19
C GLU A 108 -4.77 14.38 16.38
N VAL A 109 -3.88 15.35 16.14
CA VAL A 109 -3.05 15.93 17.22
C VAL A 109 -3.93 16.60 18.29
N LEU A 110 -4.97 17.31 17.89
CA LEU A 110 -5.91 17.92 18.85
C LEU A 110 -6.70 16.86 19.60
N ALA A 111 -7.11 15.77 18.94
CA ALA A 111 -7.80 14.64 19.57
C ALA A 111 -6.91 13.96 20.62
N ASP A 112 -5.65 13.68 20.27
CA ASP A 112 -4.69 13.10 21.19
C ASP A 112 -4.45 14.01 22.42
N LEU A 113 -4.35 15.33 22.22
CA LEU A 113 -4.21 16.29 23.31
C LEU A 113 -5.47 16.34 24.18
N PHE A 114 -6.67 16.34 23.59
CA PHE A 114 -7.94 16.35 24.31
C PHE A 114 -8.09 15.08 25.16
N MET A 115 -7.84 13.92 24.59
CA MET A 115 -7.89 12.63 25.29
C MET A 115 -6.87 12.58 26.43
N ALA A 116 -5.62 13.03 26.21
CA ALA A 116 -4.59 13.09 27.22
C ALA A 116 -4.98 14.00 28.41
N ILE A 117 -5.77 15.02 28.19
CA ILE A 117 -6.27 15.93 29.23
C ILE A 117 -7.51 15.37 29.95
N LYS A 118 -8.48 14.86 29.17
CA LYS A 118 -9.79 14.42 29.70
C LYS A 118 -9.76 13.03 30.32
N TRP A 119 -8.98 12.10 29.73
CA TRP A 119 -8.99 10.69 30.13
C TRP A 119 -7.76 10.30 30.97
N ARG A 120 -6.97 11.30 31.40
CA ARG A 120 -5.75 11.08 32.18
C ARG A 120 -5.97 10.22 33.43
N PRO A 121 -5.00 9.33 33.81
CA PRO A 121 -3.73 9.09 33.08
C PRO A 121 -3.92 8.08 31.96
N ILE A 122 -3.41 8.36 30.74
CA ILE A 122 -3.43 7.44 29.61
C ILE A 122 -2.10 7.42 28.84
N THR A 123 -1.84 6.32 28.15
CA THR A 123 -0.74 6.19 27.19
C THR A 123 -1.27 6.18 25.76
N ILE A 124 -0.81 7.11 24.94
CA ILE A 124 -1.20 7.26 23.53
C ILE A 124 -0.02 6.84 22.66
N GLY A 125 -0.20 5.79 21.84
CA GLY A 125 0.72 5.36 20.83
C GLY A 125 0.39 5.99 19.48
N MET A 126 1.22 6.93 19.01
CA MET A 126 1.10 7.54 17.68
C MET A 126 2.01 6.80 16.71
N TYR A 127 1.41 6.05 15.78
CA TYR A 127 2.14 5.18 14.85
C TYR A 127 2.22 5.78 13.45
N LEU A 128 3.43 5.70 12.87
CA LEU A 128 3.73 6.07 11.50
C LEU A 128 4.44 4.91 10.78
N PRO A 129 4.57 4.96 9.43
CA PRO A 129 5.24 3.89 8.70
C PRO A 129 6.70 3.66 9.10
N ASP A 130 7.45 4.72 9.38
CA ASP A 130 8.87 4.67 9.69
C ASP A 130 9.32 5.68 10.77
N ALA A 131 10.52 5.47 11.31
CA ALA A 131 11.12 6.28 12.38
C ALA A 131 11.33 7.77 11.99
N LYS A 132 11.60 8.05 10.72
CA LYS A 132 11.83 9.41 10.22
C LYS A 132 10.51 10.19 10.23
N LEU A 133 9.43 9.56 9.78
CA LEU A 133 8.09 10.14 9.83
C LEU A 133 7.62 10.33 11.28
N ALA A 134 7.88 9.38 12.18
CA ALA A 134 7.55 9.49 13.59
C ALA A 134 8.24 10.70 14.25
N SER A 135 9.55 10.86 14.02
CA SER A 135 10.32 12.03 14.50
C SER A 135 9.78 13.34 13.89
N TYR A 136 9.49 13.34 12.58
CA TYR A 136 8.93 14.50 11.89
C TYR A 136 7.55 14.89 12.44
N LYS A 137 6.67 13.92 12.68
CA LYS A 137 5.34 14.13 13.29
C LYS A 137 5.46 14.81 14.65
N SER A 138 6.33 14.27 15.52
CA SER A 138 6.55 14.81 16.85
C SER A 138 7.04 16.27 16.83
N GLU A 139 8.06 16.58 16.00
CA GLU A 139 8.69 17.92 16.02
C GLU A 139 7.95 18.95 15.19
N HIS A 140 7.54 18.57 13.97
CA HIS A 140 7.04 19.52 12.97
C HIS A 140 5.50 19.55 12.83
N ARG A 141 4.79 18.60 13.44
CA ARG A 141 3.32 18.60 13.48
C ARG A 141 2.83 18.83 14.90
N PHE A 142 3.12 17.91 15.81
CA PHE A 142 2.67 17.96 17.20
C PHE A 142 3.20 19.20 17.92
N MET A 143 4.52 19.35 18.05
CA MET A 143 5.12 20.49 18.78
C MET A 143 4.83 21.84 18.12
N ARG A 144 4.77 21.88 16.78
CA ARG A 144 4.43 23.12 16.07
C ARG A 144 3.03 23.62 16.45
N LEU A 145 2.06 22.70 16.57
CA LEU A 145 0.70 23.03 16.99
C LEU A 145 0.66 23.41 18.48
N VAL A 146 1.25 22.59 19.34
CA VAL A 146 1.30 22.82 20.80
C VAL A 146 1.90 24.18 21.15
N ARG A 147 2.95 24.63 20.45
CA ARG A 147 3.57 25.96 20.68
C ARG A 147 2.61 27.12 20.45
N THR A 148 1.52 26.93 19.71
CA THR A 148 0.51 27.96 19.51
C THR A 148 -0.51 28.04 20.65
N ILE A 149 -0.49 27.08 21.60
CA ILE A 149 -1.36 26.99 22.78
C ILE A 149 -0.52 27.15 24.04
N PRO A 150 -0.32 28.38 24.57
CA PRO A 150 0.68 28.63 25.61
C PRO A 150 0.49 27.85 26.92
N SER A 151 -0.74 27.54 27.31
CA SER A 151 -1.03 26.75 28.53
C SER A 151 -0.59 25.30 28.37
N ILE A 152 -0.95 24.65 27.24
CA ILE A 152 -0.58 23.26 26.94
C ILE A 152 0.95 23.18 26.73
N TYR A 153 1.55 24.13 26.00
CA TYR A 153 2.99 24.16 25.80
C TYR A 153 3.76 24.25 27.14
N ARG A 154 3.29 25.11 28.07
CA ARG A 154 3.90 25.21 29.42
C ARG A 154 3.74 23.92 30.20
N ALA A 155 2.57 23.31 30.21
CA ALA A 155 2.33 22.05 30.91
C ALA A 155 3.21 20.91 30.37
N LEU A 156 3.38 20.84 29.04
CA LEU A 156 4.20 19.82 28.39
C LEU A 156 5.72 20.03 28.60
N THR A 157 6.17 21.28 28.77
CA THR A 157 7.57 21.63 28.95
C THR A 157 8.00 21.85 30.41
N SER A 158 7.06 21.85 31.34
CA SER A 158 7.34 21.93 32.79
C SER A 158 7.80 20.57 33.28
N PRO A 159 8.93 20.52 34.04
CA PRO A 159 9.37 19.27 34.66
C PRO A 159 8.33 18.82 35.68
N PRO A 160 8.10 17.50 35.85
CA PRO A 160 7.37 16.97 37.00
C PRO A 160 8.01 17.50 38.31
N ASP A 161 7.20 17.75 39.34
CA ASP A 161 7.67 18.24 40.62
C ASP A 161 8.82 17.38 41.15
N GLY A 162 10.01 18.01 41.34
CA GLY A 162 11.21 17.37 41.89
C GLY A 162 12.25 16.89 40.87
N ALA A 163 12.03 16.99 39.56
CA ALA A 163 13.03 16.60 38.56
C ALA A 163 14.05 17.73 38.28
N LEU A 164 15.36 17.42 38.37
CA LEU A 164 16.41 18.33 37.94
C LEU A 164 16.38 18.57 36.43
N ARG A 165 16.31 19.83 36.02
CA ARG A 165 16.42 20.26 34.62
C ARG A 165 17.74 19.86 34.01
N ASN A 166 17.77 18.77 33.25
CA ASN A 166 18.84 18.53 32.29
C ASN A 166 18.23 18.51 30.91
N SER A 167 18.59 19.50 30.10
CA SER A 167 18.26 19.70 28.67
C SER A 167 17.06 20.60 28.35
N SER A 168 17.01 21.07 27.11
CA SER A 168 15.94 21.88 26.52
C SER A 168 14.56 21.37 26.93
N GLY A 169 13.71 22.21 27.51
CA GLY A 169 12.45 21.85 28.18
C GLY A 169 11.38 21.12 27.36
N GLU A 170 11.66 20.69 26.11
CA GLU A 170 10.70 19.98 25.25
C GLU A 170 10.77 18.46 25.33
N GLY A 171 11.75 17.88 26.07
CA GLY A 171 11.86 16.44 26.30
C GLY A 171 12.42 15.63 25.12
N ASN A 172 12.21 14.31 25.14
CA ASN A 172 12.61 13.39 24.08
C ASN A 172 11.67 13.53 22.87
N LYS A 173 12.21 13.46 21.64
CA LYS A 173 11.44 13.55 20.40
C LYS A 173 10.39 12.45 20.26
N LEU A 174 10.68 11.27 20.77
CA LEU A 174 9.81 10.08 20.62
C LEU A 174 8.90 9.84 21.83
N THR A 175 9.12 10.56 22.94
CA THR A 175 8.31 10.44 24.16
C THR A 175 8.04 11.82 24.72
N ARG A 176 6.78 12.15 24.93
CA ARG A 176 6.35 13.41 25.55
C ARG A 176 5.35 13.12 26.63
N THR A 177 5.35 13.99 27.64
CA THR A 177 4.41 13.87 28.79
C THR A 177 3.62 15.16 28.89
N LEU A 178 2.30 15.02 29.00
CA LEU A 178 1.38 16.12 29.31
C LEU A 178 0.55 15.77 30.53
N LEU A 179 0.75 16.51 31.62
CA LEU A 179 0.20 16.15 32.93
C LEU A 179 0.64 14.71 33.28
N ASP A 180 -0.30 13.80 33.52
CA ASP A 180 -0.03 12.40 33.85
C ASP A 180 -0.11 11.45 32.65
N SER A 181 -0.33 11.97 31.44
CA SER A 181 -0.48 11.19 30.21
C SER A 181 0.79 11.20 29.35
N ILE A 182 1.05 10.11 28.63
CA ILE A 182 2.28 9.88 27.85
C ILE A 182 1.92 9.74 26.37
N PHE A 183 2.67 10.44 25.50
CA PHE A 183 2.66 10.26 24.04
C PHE A 183 3.90 9.52 23.61
N LEU A 184 3.74 8.45 22.86
CA LEU A 184 4.80 7.67 22.26
C LEU A 184 4.69 7.81 20.73
N PHE A 185 5.77 8.33 20.10
CA PHE A 185 5.87 8.44 18.64
C PHE A 185 6.62 7.24 18.12
N LEU A 186 5.90 6.32 17.52
CA LEU A 186 6.35 4.99 17.17
C LEU A 186 6.19 4.73 15.65
N TRP A 187 6.68 3.58 15.19
CA TRP A 187 6.54 3.17 13.78
C TRP A 187 6.31 1.68 13.68
N THR A 188 5.68 1.26 12.57
CA THR A 188 5.31 -0.14 12.35
C THR A 188 6.42 -0.96 11.69
N SER A 189 7.39 -0.35 11.00
CA SER A 189 8.50 -1.07 10.38
C SER A 189 9.53 -1.53 11.42
N GLY A 190 9.70 -2.87 11.57
CA GLY A 190 10.70 -3.48 12.48
C GLY A 190 10.08 -4.13 13.72
N GLN A 191 10.52 -5.37 14.00
CA GLN A 191 9.92 -6.25 15.01
C GLN A 191 10.02 -5.76 16.47
N ALA A 192 11.05 -4.99 16.83
CA ALA A 192 11.35 -4.69 18.23
C ALA A 192 10.42 -3.67 18.90
N LEU A 193 9.74 -2.80 18.15
CA LEU A 193 8.94 -1.70 18.68
C LEU A 193 7.44 -1.95 18.68
N THR A 194 6.98 -2.97 17.96
CA THR A 194 5.57 -3.36 17.94
C THR A 194 5.12 -4.10 19.20
N GLU A 195 6.00 -4.63 20.04
CA GLU A 195 5.62 -5.58 21.12
C GLU A 195 5.88 -5.09 22.59
N SER A 196 6.40 -3.86 22.82
CA SER A 196 7.01 -3.56 24.13
C SER A 196 6.24 -2.64 25.09
N PHE A 197 5.15 -1.97 24.69
CA PHE A 197 4.47 -1.00 25.55
C PHE A 197 2.94 -1.16 25.55
N PRO A 198 2.29 -1.23 26.70
CA PRO A 198 0.83 -1.13 26.78
C PRO A 198 0.38 0.29 26.38
N ALA A 199 -0.76 0.40 25.73
CA ALA A 199 -1.36 1.66 25.34
C ALA A 199 -2.88 1.65 25.66
N ASP A 200 -3.44 2.83 25.82
CA ASP A 200 -4.87 3.05 26.00
C ASP A 200 -5.52 3.54 24.71
N VAL A 201 -4.76 4.30 23.93
CA VAL A 201 -5.15 4.87 22.65
C VAL A 201 -4.08 4.57 21.60
N LEU A 202 -4.51 4.17 20.41
CA LEU A 202 -3.66 4.05 19.23
C LEU A 202 -4.13 5.01 18.14
N SER A 203 -3.20 5.80 17.64
CA SER A 203 -3.40 6.74 16.54
C SER A 203 -2.46 6.36 15.39
N PHE A 204 -3.01 6.01 14.21
CA PHE A 204 -2.26 5.63 13.02
C PHE A 204 -2.41 6.69 11.95
N ASP A 205 -1.34 7.37 11.57
CA ASP A 205 -1.30 8.32 10.45
C ASP A 205 -0.45 7.75 9.31
N GLU A 206 -0.81 8.07 8.06
CA GLU A 206 -0.16 7.56 6.86
C GLU A 206 -0.23 6.03 6.74
N VAL A 207 -1.37 5.44 7.09
CA VAL A 207 -1.67 3.98 7.06
C VAL A 207 -1.30 3.33 5.72
N GLN A 208 -1.35 4.08 4.60
CA GLN A 208 -0.97 3.56 3.28
C GLN A 208 0.51 3.13 3.15
N GLY A 209 1.33 3.44 4.14
CA GLY A 209 2.72 2.99 4.24
C GLY A 209 2.93 1.84 5.22
N MET A 210 1.87 1.32 5.85
CA MET A 210 1.93 0.27 6.87
C MET A 210 1.42 -1.07 6.33
N ALA A 211 1.99 -2.18 6.80
CA ALA A 211 1.43 -3.50 6.50
C ALA A 211 0.20 -3.76 7.39
N PRO A 212 -0.90 -4.33 6.86
CA PRO A 212 -2.10 -4.62 7.65
C PRO A 212 -1.85 -5.51 8.87
N ASP A 213 -0.98 -6.51 8.75
CA ASP A 213 -0.59 -7.41 9.84
C ASP A 213 0.15 -6.69 10.96
N ASP A 214 0.93 -5.64 10.63
CA ASP A 214 1.63 -4.83 11.64
C ASP A 214 0.64 -3.98 12.45
N ILE A 215 -0.40 -3.45 11.79
CA ILE A 215 -1.48 -2.72 12.46
C ILE A 215 -2.23 -3.66 13.39
N SER A 216 -2.64 -4.83 12.92
CA SER A 216 -3.36 -5.82 13.71
C SER A 216 -2.56 -6.26 14.95
N ARG A 217 -1.28 -6.57 14.79
CA ARG A 217 -0.36 -6.88 15.92
C ARG A 217 -0.21 -5.70 16.88
N THR A 218 -0.17 -4.47 16.37
CA THR A 218 -0.08 -3.28 17.20
C THR A 218 -1.34 -3.07 18.03
N MET A 219 -2.52 -3.42 17.52
CA MET A 219 -3.79 -3.30 18.25
C MET A 219 -3.85 -4.21 19.49
N GLU A 220 -3.09 -5.32 19.54
CA GLU A 220 -2.98 -6.16 20.73
C GLU A 220 -2.44 -5.42 21.97
N ARG A 221 -1.79 -4.28 21.80
CA ARG A 221 -1.31 -3.42 22.91
C ARG A 221 -2.43 -2.81 23.75
N LEU A 222 -3.63 -2.76 23.19
CA LEU A 222 -4.82 -2.29 23.89
C LEU A 222 -5.43 -3.37 24.79
N SER A 223 -4.99 -4.62 24.71
CA SER A 223 -5.63 -5.77 25.36
C SER A 223 -5.77 -5.61 26.87
N ALA A 224 -4.81 -4.98 27.55
CA ALA A 224 -4.82 -4.72 28.98
C ALA A 224 -5.54 -3.40 29.38
N SER A 225 -5.89 -2.55 28.42
CA SER A 225 -6.54 -1.26 28.67
C SER A 225 -8.04 -1.41 28.82
N SER A 226 -8.64 -0.59 29.69
CA SER A 226 -10.09 -0.42 29.77
C SER A 226 -10.64 0.51 28.69
N VAL A 227 -9.81 1.35 28.06
CA VAL A 227 -10.20 2.33 27.03
C VAL A 227 -10.25 1.70 25.64
N ARG A 228 -9.15 1.12 25.15
CA ARG A 228 -9.04 0.43 23.85
C ARG A 228 -9.52 1.26 22.66
N PHE A 229 -9.13 2.51 22.57
CA PHE A 229 -9.55 3.41 21.51
C PHE A 229 -8.55 3.41 20.36
N THR A 230 -9.03 3.31 19.12
CA THR A 230 -8.18 3.32 17.92
C THR A 230 -8.69 4.31 16.89
N MET A 231 -7.81 5.13 16.33
CA MET A 231 -8.12 5.97 15.18
C MET A 231 -7.05 5.82 14.10
N MET A 232 -7.51 5.78 12.85
CA MET A 232 -6.70 5.58 11.65
C MET A 232 -7.03 6.63 10.62
N LEU A 233 -6.02 7.23 10.00
CA LEU A 233 -6.24 8.22 8.96
C LEU A 233 -5.19 8.12 7.86
N SER A 234 -5.64 8.18 6.61
CA SER A 234 -4.74 8.09 5.46
C SER A 234 -5.40 8.47 4.15
N THR A 235 -4.58 8.84 3.16
CA THR A 235 -4.99 8.70 1.77
C THR A 235 -4.92 7.22 1.38
N PRO A 236 -5.89 6.67 0.62
CA PRO A 236 -5.80 5.29 0.15
C PRO A 236 -4.79 5.17 -1.00
N LYS A 237 -4.24 3.99 -1.23
CA LYS A 237 -3.48 3.65 -2.44
C LYS A 237 -4.25 2.66 -3.31
N TRP A 238 -4.54 1.49 -2.80
CA TRP A 238 -5.11 0.38 -3.54
C TRP A 238 -6.50 -0.01 -3.04
N PRO A 239 -7.38 -0.52 -3.92
CA PRO A 239 -8.63 -1.12 -3.49
C PRO A 239 -8.40 -2.27 -2.51
N ASP A 240 -9.23 -2.36 -1.49
CA ASP A 240 -9.23 -3.40 -0.45
C ASP A 240 -7.89 -3.58 0.28
N ALA A 241 -7.06 -2.54 0.30
CA ALA A 241 -5.77 -2.52 0.98
C ALA A 241 -5.65 -1.24 1.83
N ASP A 242 -4.64 -1.17 2.68
CA ASP A 242 -4.33 -0.02 3.52
C ASP A 242 -5.56 0.55 4.25
N ILE A 243 -5.75 1.87 4.29
CA ILE A 243 -6.91 2.50 4.92
C ILE A 243 -8.24 2.10 4.25
N ASN A 244 -8.19 1.72 2.95
CA ASN A 244 -9.39 1.30 2.25
C ASN A 244 -9.93 -0.04 2.77
N PHE A 245 -9.06 -0.96 3.19
CA PHE A 245 -9.48 -2.18 3.88
C PHE A 245 -10.30 -1.85 5.13
N TRP A 246 -9.79 -1.00 6.01
CA TRP A 246 -10.47 -0.59 7.24
C TRP A 246 -11.77 0.18 6.97
N TYR A 247 -11.75 1.07 5.98
CA TYR A 247 -12.95 1.79 5.55
C TYR A 247 -14.05 0.83 5.10
N ARG A 248 -13.71 -0.19 4.31
CA ARG A 248 -14.70 -1.16 3.78
C ARG A 248 -15.24 -2.11 4.84
N GLN A 249 -14.47 -2.42 5.87
CA GLN A 249 -14.95 -3.19 7.03
C GLN A 249 -15.92 -2.37 7.91
N GLY A 250 -15.84 -1.06 7.84
CA GLY A 250 -16.61 -0.15 8.66
C GLY A 250 -17.96 0.27 8.06
N THR A 251 -18.54 1.28 8.70
CA THR A 251 -19.87 1.84 8.37
C THR A 251 -19.93 2.53 7.01
N GLN A 252 -18.79 2.89 6.42
CA GLN A 252 -18.66 3.53 5.10
C GLN A 252 -19.53 4.78 4.96
N HIS A 253 -19.38 5.72 5.89
CA HIS A 253 -20.05 7.01 5.79
C HIS A 253 -19.53 7.80 4.59
N ARG A 254 -20.46 8.38 3.83
CA ARG A 254 -20.19 9.31 2.74
C ARG A 254 -20.94 10.61 2.97
N PHE A 255 -20.32 11.72 2.60
CA PHE A 255 -20.99 13.02 2.72
C PHE A 255 -21.92 13.23 1.53
N HIS A 256 -23.19 13.41 1.81
CA HIS A 256 -24.22 13.74 0.85
C HIS A 256 -24.46 15.24 0.88
N SER A 257 -24.02 15.94 -0.17
CA SER A 257 -24.29 17.36 -0.32
C SER A 257 -25.75 17.57 -0.70
N GLU A 258 -26.39 18.59 -0.11
CA GLU A 258 -27.78 18.96 -0.37
C GLU A 258 -27.86 20.10 -1.40
N CYS A 259 -28.68 19.93 -2.41
CA CYS A 259 -28.98 21.00 -3.33
C CYS A 259 -30.08 21.91 -2.77
N SER A 260 -29.77 23.14 -2.43
CA SER A 260 -30.73 24.13 -1.93
C SER A 260 -31.86 24.48 -2.90
N SER A 261 -31.70 24.18 -4.21
CA SER A 261 -32.70 24.46 -5.25
C SER A 261 -33.75 23.37 -5.42
N CYS A 262 -33.32 22.09 -5.45
CA CYS A 262 -34.24 20.97 -5.70
C CYS A 262 -34.34 19.94 -4.55
N GLY A 263 -33.56 20.12 -3.47
CA GLY A 263 -33.54 19.21 -2.32
C GLY A 263 -32.86 17.87 -2.56
N GLU A 264 -32.17 17.69 -3.70
CA GLU A 264 -31.46 16.44 -3.99
C GLU A 264 -30.25 16.26 -3.07
N PHE A 265 -30.09 15.04 -2.54
CA PHE A 265 -28.93 14.61 -1.78
C PHE A 265 -28.04 13.71 -2.63
N PHE A 266 -26.78 14.05 -2.79
CA PHE A 266 -25.87 13.30 -3.64
C PHE A 266 -24.42 13.41 -3.16
N VAL A 267 -23.61 12.41 -3.53
CA VAL A 267 -22.19 12.39 -3.22
C VAL A 267 -21.40 12.98 -4.37
N LEU A 268 -20.71 14.11 -4.13
CA LEU A 268 -19.96 14.85 -5.15
C LEU A 268 -18.97 13.97 -5.95
N SER A 269 -18.26 13.06 -5.28
CA SER A 269 -17.26 12.22 -5.93
C SER A 269 -17.83 11.21 -6.92
N ASP A 270 -19.12 10.83 -6.80
CA ASP A 270 -19.77 9.90 -7.72
C ASP A 270 -20.13 10.55 -9.06
N HIS A 271 -20.27 11.86 -9.05
CA HIS A 271 -20.61 12.66 -10.23
C HIS A 271 -19.41 13.44 -10.78
N PHE A 272 -18.20 13.22 -10.25
CA PHE A 272 -17.00 13.84 -10.75
C PHE A 272 -16.53 13.17 -12.05
N PRO A 273 -16.14 13.92 -13.12
CA PRO A 273 -15.95 15.36 -13.19
C PRO A 273 -17.21 16.17 -13.53
N ASP A 274 -18.34 15.56 -13.90
CA ASP A 274 -19.53 16.19 -14.47
C ASP A 274 -20.29 17.08 -13.47
N VAL A 275 -19.97 16.96 -12.19
CA VAL A 275 -20.48 17.83 -11.12
C VAL A 275 -19.86 19.23 -11.16
N ILE A 276 -18.81 19.44 -11.99
CA ILE A 276 -18.17 20.74 -12.19
C ILE A 276 -18.56 21.32 -13.55
N VAL A 277 -19.33 22.40 -13.53
CA VAL A 277 -19.78 23.14 -14.72
C VAL A 277 -19.35 24.59 -14.58
N ALA A 278 -18.71 25.15 -15.62
CA ALA A 278 -18.22 26.51 -15.63
C ALA A 278 -17.38 26.90 -14.38
N ASP A 279 -16.48 26.00 -13.96
CA ASP A 279 -15.62 26.15 -12.79
C ASP A 279 -16.36 26.21 -11.43
N GLN A 280 -17.63 25.77 -11.36
CA GLN A 280 -18.44 25.72 -10.14
C GLN A 280 -18.96 24.30 -9.90
N PHE A 281 -19.20 23.94 -8.63
CA PHE A 281 -19.96 22.73 -8.30
C PHE A 281 -21.43 22.94 -8.60
N CYS A 282 -22.03 22.01 -9.33
CA CYS A 282 -23.44 22.06 -9.70
C CYS A 282 -24.15 20.76 -9.30
N CYS A 283 -25.42 20.89 -8.98
CA CYS A 283 -26.30 19.73 -8.74
C CYS A 283 -26.37 18.84 -9.99
N PRO A 284 -26.18 17.51 -9.89
CA PRO A 284 -26.26 16.62 -11.03
C PRO A 284 -27.66 16.55 -11.64
N SER A 285 -28.72 16.77 -10.84
CA SER A 285 -30.12 16.68 -11.24
C SER A 285 -30.64 17.97 -11.89
N CYS A 286 -30.54 19.11 -11.20
CA CYS A 286 -31.11 20.38 -11.72
C CYS A 286 -30.09 21.34 -12.33
N ARG A 287 -28.78 21.01 -12.26
CA ARG A 287 -27.66 21.82 -12.78
C ARG A 287 -27.50 23.21 -12.14
N THR A 288 -28.22 23.49 -11.06
CA THR A 288 -28.02 24.73 -10.28
C THR A 288 -26.68 24.68 -9.54
N GLU A 289 -25.99 25.81 -9.49
CA GLU A 289 -24.76 25.97 -8.70
C GLU A 289 -25.02 25.71 -7.21
N LEU A 290 -24.12 24.96 -6.56
CA LEU A 290 -24.15 24.74 -5.13
C LEU A 290 -23.56 25.96 -4.40
N SER A 291 -24.31 26.52 -3.49
CA SER A 291 -23.85 27.64 -2.65
C SER A 291 -22.66 27.25 -1.76
N ASP A 292 -22.71 26.06 -1.17
CA ASP A 292 -21.64 25.43 -0.41
C ASP A 292 -21.73 23.90 -0.53
N PRO A 293 -20.73 23.21 -1.10
CA PRO A 293 -20.73 21.76 -1.22
C PRO A 293 -20.66 21.02 0.12
N GLN A 294 -20.36 21.73 1.22
CA GLN A 294 -20.32 21.18 2.57
C GLN A 294 -21.66 21.26 3.31
N MET A 295 -22.71 21.79 2.67
CA MET A 295 -24.08 21.71 3.21
C MET A 295 -24.66 20.34 2.90
N GLY A 296 -25.05 19.60 3.94
CA GLY A 296 -25.53 18.22 3.82
C GLY A 296 -25.21 17.38 5.05
N GLU A 297 -25.19 16.07 4.90
CA GLU A 297 -25.02 15.16 6.02
C GLU A 297 -24.20 13.91 5.68
N TRP A 298 -23.65 13.28 6.72
CA TRP A 298 -22.95 12.01 6.63
C TRP A 298 -23.94 10.84 6.72
N ILE A 299 -24.00 10.02 5.67
CA ILE A 299 -24.89 8.87 5.60
C ILE A 299 -24.06 7.58 5.56
N PRO A 300 -24.27 6.63 6.50
CA PRO A 300 -23.59 5.35 6.47
C PRO A 300 -24.20 4.41 5.43
N THR A 301 -23.37 3.70 4.69
CA THR A 301 -23.83 2.61 3.82
C THR A 301 -24.20 1.36 4.62
N TYR A 302 -23.47 1.10 5.71
CA TYR A 302 -23.64 -0.07 6.57
C TYR A 302 -23.71 0.33 8.03
N PRO A 303 -24.88 0.81 8.50
CA PRO A 303 -25.05 1.21 9.89
C PRO A 303 -24.90 0.00 10.83
N GLY A 304 -24.32 0.23 12.01
CA GLY A 304 -24.18 -0.78 13.07
C GLY A 304 -22.95 -1.68 12.98
N ARG A 305 -22.05 -1.44 12.02
CA ARG A 305 -20.72 -2.09 12.03
C ARG A 305 -19.84 -1.52 13.13
N GLU A 306 -18.92 -2.34 13.64
CA GLU A 306 -18.02 -1.99 14.76
C GLU A 306 -17.05 -0.85 14.43
N ILE A 307 -16.58 -0.76 13.19
CA ILE A 307 -15.67 0.30 12.75
C ILE A 307 -16.48 1.47 12.22
N GLU A 308 -16.30 2.65 12.80
CA GLU A 308 -16.87 3.89 12.29
C GLU A 308 -15.94 4.43 11.17
N SER A 309 -16.37 4.32 9.93
CA SER A 309 -15.51 4.69 8.79
C SER A 309 -16.12 5.79 7.93
N TYR A 310 -15.25 6.73 7.50
CA TYR A 310 -15.65 7.94 6.76
C TYR A 310 -14.76 8.15 5.54
N HIS A 311 -15.37 8.62 4.43
CA HIS A 311 -14.66 9.00 3.21
C HIS A 311 -14.72 10.51 3.01
N LEU A 312 -13.55 11.18 3.04
CA LEU A 312 -13.42 12.64 2.98
C LEU A 312 -12.65 13.09 1.72
N PRO A 313 -13.32 13.34 0.59
CA PRO A 313 -12.69 13.84 -0.62
C PRO A 313 -12.32 15.33 -0.50
N GLN A 314 -11.30 15.79 -1.28
CA GLN A 314 -10.94 17.21 -1.35
C GLN A 314 -12.05 18.11 -1.93
N LEU A 315 -13.07 17.53 -2.55
CA LEU A 315 -14.25 18.27 -3.01
C LEU A 315 -14.98 18.99 -1.85
N LEU A 316 -14.81 18.52 -0.63
CA LEU A 316 -15.34 19.14 0.60
C LEU A 316 -14.37 20.16 1.21
N SER A 317 -13.22 20.42 0.59
CA SER A 317 -12.24 21.38 1.13
C SER A 317 -12.54 22.80 0.68
N PRO A 318 -12.69 23.78 1.61
CA PRO A 318 -12.93 25.17 1.23
C PRO A 318 -11.70 25.85 0.59
N THR A 319 -10.53 25.20 0.62
CA THR A 319 -9.28 25.75 0.09
C THR A 319 -8.94 25.25 -1.31
N VAL A 320 -9.73 24.34 -1.87
CA VAL A 320 -9.51 23.75 -3.20
C VAL A 320 -10.68 24.13 -4.09
N THR A 321 -10.41 24.84 -5.18
CA THR A 321 -11.47 25.29 -6.09
C THR A 321 -11.87 24.17 -7.09
N PRO A 322 -13.13 24.16 -7.58
CA PRO A 322 -13.57 23.23 -8.63
C PRO A 322 -12.68 23.30 -9.88
N LYS A 323 -12.27 24.51 -10.27
CA LYS A 323 -11.34 24.74 -11.38
C LYS A 323 -9.99 24.03 -11.20
N GLN A 324 -9.41 24.10 -10.00
CA GLN A 324 -8.14 23.41 -9.71
C GLN A 324 -8.29 21.90 -9.77
N LEU A 325 -9.43 21.37 -9.30
CA LEU A 325 -9.73 19.94 -9.38
C LEU A 325 -9.88 19.47 -10.82
N LEU A 326 -10.68 20.21 -11.61
CA LEU A 326 -10.90 19.87 -13.02
C LEU A 326 -9.60 19.96 -13.83
N TRP A 327 -8.79 21.01 -13.62
CA TRP A 327 -7.48 21.14 -14.26
C TRP A 327 -6.55 19.97 -13.89
N SER A 328 -6.48 19.62 -12.61
CA SER A 328 -5.66 18.47 -12.14
C SER A 328 -6.10 17.15 -12.77
N TRP A 329 -7.40 16.95 -12.97
CA TRP A 329 -7.96 15.78 -13.65
C TRP A 329 -7.62 15.77 -15.14
N GLN A 330 -7.82 16.89 -15.82
CA GLN A 330 -7.56 17.01 -17.26
C GLN A 330 -6.07 16.85 -17.61
N THR A 331 -5.18 17.27 -16.73
CA THR A 331 -3.73 17.15 -16.90
C THR A 331 -3.16 15.78 -16.51
N ALA A 332 -3.90 14.97 -15.75
CA ALA A 332 -3.53 13.63 -15.38
C ALA A 332 -3.70 12.67 -16.57
N LYS A 333 -2.64 12.43 -17.35
CA LYS A 333 -2.67 11.64 -18.59
C LYS A 333 -2.11 10.22 -18.43
N THR A 334 -1.19 10.00 -17.47
CA THR A 334 -0.60 8.69 -17.21
C THR A 334 -1.35 7.97 -16.07
N GLY A 335 -1.24 6.64 -16.02
CA GLY A 335 -1.82 5.84 -14.94
C GLY A 335 -1.39 6.31 -13.55
N ASP A 336 -0.10 6.65 -13.36
CA ASP A 336 0.40 7.21 -12.10
C ASP A 336 -0.21 8.57 -11.75
N GLN A 337 -0.39 9.45 -12.74
CA GLN A 337 -1.04 10.75 -12.52
C GLN A 337 -2.52 10.56 -12.18
N ARG A 338 -3.22 9.64 -12.86
CA ARG A 338 -4.60 9.25 -12.54
C ARG A 338 -4.72 8.69 -11.14
N ARG A 339 -3.85 7.75 -10.76
CA ARG A 339 -3.79 7.21 -9.40
C ARG A 339 -3.55 8.31 -8.36
N ASN A 340 -2.57 9.19 -8.58
CA ASN A 340 -2.31 10.31 -7.68
C ASN A 340 -3.53 11.23 -7.53
N PHE A 341 -4.25 11.49 -8.61
CA PHE A 341 -5.48 12.27 -8.56
C PHE A 341 -6.56 11.56 -7.73
N MET A 342 -6.88 10.31 -8.07
CA MET A 342 -7.90 9.54 -7.36
C MET A 342 -7.59 9.42 -5.87
N ASN A 343 -6.36 9.04 -5.53
CA ASN A 343 -5.97 8.82 -4.14
C ASN A 343 -5.89 10.13 -3.34
N ARG A 344 -5.31 11.17 -3.90
CA ARG A 344 -5.01 12.41 -3.17
C ARG A 344 -6.09 13.48 -3.26
N LYS A 345 -6.83 13.52 -4.38
CA LYS A 345 -7.92 14.52 -4.55
C LYS A 345 -9.27 13.94 -4.17
N LEU A 346 -9.62 12.80 -4.73
CA LEU A 346 -10.89 12.17 -4.41
C LEU A 346 -10.84 11.35 -3.12
N GLY A 347 -9.64 11.00 -2.60
CA GLY A 347 -9.53 10.10 -1.46
C GLY A 347 -10.05 8.69 -1.76
N MET A 348 -10.02 8.30 -3.02
CA MET A 348 -10.49 6.98 -3.51
C MET A 348 -9.31 6.09 -3.89
N PRO A 349 -9.34 4.81 -3.55
CA PRO A 349 -8.33 3.87 -4.02
C PRO A 349 -8.41 3.74 -5.54
N TYR A 350 -7.27 3.55 -6.18
CA TYR A 350 -7.23 3.42 -7.64
C TYR A 350 -6.23 2.35 -8.06
N ALA A 351 -6.75 1.37 -8.76
CA ALA A 351 -5.95 0.41 -9.51
C ALA A 351 -6.02 0.79 -10.99
N ASP A 352 -4.85 1.03 -11.59
CA ASP A 352 -4.77 1.32 -13.01
C ASP A 352 -5.13 0.05 -13.79
N PRO A 353 -6.12 0.09 -14.69
CA PRO A 353 -6.45 -1.05 -15.55
C PRO A 353 -5.23 -1.58 -16.32
N ASP A 354 -4.31 -0.70 -16.74
CA ASP A 354 -3.08 -1.10 -17.44
C ASP A 354 -2.08 -1.85 -16.55
N GLN A 355 -2.23 -1.77 -15.23
CA GLN A 355 -1.41 -2.49 -14.24
C GLN A 355 -2.06 -3.79 -13.77
N ILE A 356 -3.35 -4.02 -14.07
CA ILE A 356 -4.07 -5.27 -13.86
C ILE A 356 -4.29 -5.91 -15.22
N PRO A 357 -3.41 -6.81 -15.67
CA PRO A 357 -3.43 -7.29 -17.05
C PRO A 357 -4.67 -8.12 -17.37
N VAL A 358 -5.23 -8.83 -16.39
CA VAL A 358 -6.35 -9.74 -16.58
C VAL A 358 -7.63 -9.16 -15.96
N ASN A 359 -8.68 -9.07 -16.76
CA ASN A 359 -10.03 -8.71 -16.36
C ASN A 359 -11.02 -9.86 -16.64
N LEU A 360 -12.27 -9.69 -16.25
CA LEU A 360 -13.32 -10.70 -16.44
C LEU A 360 -13.62 -11.00 -17.92
N GLU A 361 -13.42 -10.04 -18.82
CA GLU A 361 -13.62 -10.22 -20.26
C GLU A 361 -12.58 -11.15 -20.86
N HIS A 362 -11.31 -11.02 -20.45
CA HIS A 362 -10.25 -11.93 -20.85
C HIS A 362 -10.53 -13.38 -20.41
N LEU A 363 -11.00 -13.55 -19.16
CA LEU A 363 -11.37 -14.86 -18.63
C LEU A 363 -12.57 -15.45 -19.37
N ALA A 364 -13.59 -14.65 -19.64
CA ALA A 364 -14.75 -15.07 -20.41
C ALA A 364 -14.36 -15.52 -21.84
N ALA A 365 -13.43 -14.81 -22.48
CA ALA A 365 -12.91 -15.19 -23.80
C ALA A 365 -12.19 -16.57 -23.76
N CYS A 366 -11.41 -16.85 -22.72
CA CYS A 366 -10.76 -18.16 -22.53
C CYS A 366 -11.79 -19.28 -22.26
N VAL A 367 -12.89 -19.00 -21.55
CA VAL A 367 -14.00 -19.94 -21.33
C VAL A 367 -14.74 -20.22 -22.62
N GLU A 368 -15.08 -19.21 -23.40
CA GLU A 368 -15.75 -19.38 -24.69
C GLU A 368 -14.88 -20.14 -25.71
N ALA A 369 -13.57 -19.90 -25.70
CA ALA A 369 -12.63 -20.70 -26.47
C ALA A 369 -12.61 -22.16 -25.99
N GLY A 370 -12.62 -22.39 -24.68
CA GLY A 370 -12.71 -23.71 -24.07
C GLY A 370 -13.98 -24.46 -24.46
N LYS A 371 -15.15 -23.81 -24.42
CA LYS A 371 -16.44 -24.40 -24.88
C LYS A 371 -16.41 -24.80 -26.35
N ARG A 372 -15.86 -23.94 -27.21
CA ARG A 372 -15.76 -24.24 -28.67
C ARG A 372 -14.84 -25.42 -28.95
N GLU A 373 -13.78 -25.60 -28.18
CA GLU A 373 -12.81 -26.68 -28.38
C GLU A 373 -13.06 -27.91 -27.48
N GLY A 374 -14.15 -27.91 -26.70
CA GLY A 374 -14.58 -29.05 -25.87
C GLY A 374 -13.66 -29.27 -24.65
N ALA A 375 -13.10 -28.21 -24.08
CA ALA A 375 -12.35 -28.29 -22.82
C ALA A 375 -13.27 -28.73 -21.67
N GLN A 376 -12.82 -29.68 -20.85
CA GLN A 376 -13.59 -30.25 -19.75
C GLN A 376 -12.74 -30.38 -18.48
N TRP A 377 -13.41 -30.39 -17.31
CA TRP A 377 -12.81 -30.71 -16.02
C TRP A 377 -12.71 -32.23 -15.88
N GLU A 378 -11.61 -32.82 -16.38
CA GLU A 378 -11.41 -34.25 -16.34
C GLU A 378 -9.94 -34.66 -16.34
N PRO A 379 -9.59 -35.82 -15.75
CA PRO A 379 -8.27 -36.39 -15.92
C PRO A 379 -8.13 -36.87 -17.38
N GLY A 380 -7.24 -36.26 -18.13
CA GLY A 380 -7.15 -36.58 -19.56
C GLY A 380 -5.75 -36.85 -20.03
N GLY A 381 -5.54 -37.93 -20.76
CA GLY A 381 -4.43 -38.61 -21.39
C GLY A 381 -3.42 -37.80 -22.21
N ALA A 382 -3.11 -36.58 -21.83
CA ALA A 382 -2.09 -35.73 -22.43
C ALA A 382 -0.96 -35.47 -21.42
N VAL A 383 0.10 -34.80 -21.88
CA VAL A 383 1.15 -34.29 -20.99
C VAL A 383 0.57 -33.20 -20.08
N THR A 384 0.61 -33.42 -18.78
CA THR A 384 -0.03 -32.57 -17.78
C THR A 384 1.00 -31.91 -16.88
N TYR A 385 0.62 -30.72 -16.37
CA TYR A 385 1.44 -29.84 -15.56
C TYR A 385 0.62 -29.37 -14.36
N MET A 386 1.30 -29.07 -13.25
CA MET A 386 0.67 -28.69 -12.00
C MET A 386 1.37 -27.48 -11.40
N GLY A 387 0.60 -26.51 -10.91
CA GLY A 387 1.06 -25.38 -10.11
C GLY A 387 0.42 -25.43 -8.74
N ILE A 388 1.21 -25.23 -7.68
CA ILE A 388 0.75 -25.25 -6.29
C ILE A 388 1.22 -23.99 -5.57
N ASP A 389 0.27 -23.19 -5.09
CA ASP A 389 0.53 -22.15 -4.09
C ASP A 389 0.21 -22.71 -2.70
N GLN A 390 1.24 -22.81 -1.84
CA GLN A 390 1.09 -23.40 -0.50
C GLN A 390 0.99 -22.33 0.58
N MET A 391 0.09 -22.55 1.55
CA MET A 391 -0.12 -21.65 2.69
C MET A 391 0.04 -22.34 4.06
N GLY A 392 0.72 -23.47 4.11
CA GLY A 392 0.94 -24.25 5.32
C GLY A 392 -0.26 -25.10 5.74
N GLY A 393 -1.44 -24.52 5.92
CA GLY A 393 -2.67 -25.23 6.27
C GLY A 393 -3.51 -25.64 5.06
N PHE A 394 -3.22 -25.14 3.87
CA PHE A 394 -3.85 -25.56 2.62
C PHE A 394 -2.96 -25.29 1.41
N ASN A 395 -3.28 -25.96 0.30
CA ASN A 395 -2.65 -25.79 -1.00
C ASN A 395 -3.70 -25.41 -2.05
N ALA A 396 -3.49 -24.29 -2.76
CA ALA A 396 -4.25 -23.96 -3.95
C ALA A 396 -3.60 -24.64 -5.17
N VAL A 397 -4.34 -25.47 -5.87
CA VAL A 397 -3.81 -26.35 -6.92
C VAL A 397 -4.50 -26.08 -8.25
N LEU A 398 -3.70 -25.96 -9.31
CA LEU A 398 -4.17 -25.92 -10.70
C LEU A 398 -3.43 -26.97 -11.55
N ILE A 399 -4.16 -27.69 -12.39
CA ILE A 399 -3.58 -28.66 -13.33
C ILE A 399 -4.08 -28.33 -14.74
N ALA A 400 -3.14 -28.29 -15.71
CA ALA A 400 -3.45 -28.11 -17.10
C ALA A 400 -2.79 -29.20 -17.97
N LYS A 401 -3.41 -29.48 -19.12
CA LYS A 401 -2.82 -30.28 -20.19
C LYS A 401 -2.20 -29.39 -21.26
N SER A 402 -1.12 -29.84 -21.86
CA SER A 402 -0.51 -29.20 -23.03
C SER A 402 -1.34 -29.47 -24.27
N LEU A 403 -1.44 -28.45 -25.12
CA LEU A 403 -2.10 -28.49 -26.44
C LEU A 403 -1.11 -28.08 -27.53
N PRO A 404 -1.37 -28.45 -28.80
CA PRO A 404 -0.55 -28.00 -29.92
C PRO A 404 -0.44 -26.48 -30.01
N GLY A 405 0.69 -25.98 -30.51
CA GLY A 405 0.94 -24.54 -30.69
C GLY A 405 1.25 -23.80 -29.37
N GLY A 406 1.78 -24.49 -28.37
CA GLY A 406 2.15 -23.89 -27.09
C GLY A 406 0.95 -23.49 -26.21
N ARG A 407 -0.25 -23.88 -26.60
CA ARG A 407 -1.47 -23.64 -25.81
C ARG A 407 -1.61 -24.66 -24.70
N SER A 408 -2.50 -24.39 -23.77
CA SER A 408 -2.87 -25.28 -22.66
C SER A 408 -4.37 -25.27 -22.41
N ALA A 409 -4.88 -26.32 -21.77
CA ALA A 409 -6.25 -26.32 -21.25
C ALA A 409 -6.21 -26.67 -19.75
N LEU A 410 -6.86 -25.86 -18.93
CA LEU A 410 -7.08 -26.17 -17.52
C LEU A 410 -7.99 -27.40 -17.45
N ILE A 411 -7.65 -28.36 -16.59
CA ILE A 411 -8.40 -29.60 -16.43
C ILE A 411 -8.79 -29.89 -14.98
N HIS A 412 -8.16 -29.20 -14.02
CA HIS A 412 -8.45 -29.34 -12.60
C HIS A 412 -8.07 -28.09 -11.81
N ALA A 413 -8.89 -27.76 -10.84
CA ALA A 413 -8.60 -26.78 -9.79
C ALA A 413 -9.10 -27.33 -8.46
N ASP A 414 -8.32 -27.15 -7.40
CA ASP A 414 -8.67 -27.64 -6.07
C ASP A 414 -8.08 -26.75 -4.97
N ALA A 415 -8.73 -26.80 -3.79
CA ALA A 415 -8.25 -26.21 -2.54
C ALA A 415 -8.10 -27.34 -1.51
N ILE A 416 -6.89 -27.78 -1.28
CA ILE A 416 -6.58 -28.94 -0.44
C ILE A 416 -6.30 -28.45 0.98
N PHE A 417 -7.16 -28.79 1.92
CA PHE A 417 -7.05 -28.44 3.34
C PHE A 417 -6.69 -29.67 4.18
N GLY A 418 -5.89 -29.48 5.22
CA GLY A 418 -5.62 -30.56 6.17
C GLY A 418 -4.27 -30.44 6.86
N PRO A 419 -3.94 -31.39 7.74
CA PRO A 419 -2.67 -31.39 8.45
C PRO A 419 -1.47 -31.71 7.55
N ASP A 420 -1.67 -32.40 6.44
CA ASP A 420 -0.66 -32.65 5.39
C ASP A 420 -1.29 -32.51 4.00
N PRO A 421 -1.46 -31.27 3.51
CA PRO A 421 -2.04 -31.01 2.19
C PRO A 421 -1.24 -31.64 1.04
N PHE A 422 0.05 -31.92 1.22
CA PHE A 422 0.88 -32.54 0.19
C PHE A 422 0.62 -34.01 -0.01
N ALA A 423 0.02 -34.73 0.97
CA ALA A 423 -0.40 -36.11 0.79
C ALA A 423 -1.49 -36.25 -0.29
N ASP A 424 -2.44 -35.31 -0.33
CA ASP A 424 -3.48 -35.27 -1.36
C ASP A 424 -2.89 -34.77 -2.71
N CYS A 425 -1.91 -33.86 -2.70
CA CYS A 425 -1.15 -33.54 -3.91
C CYS A 425 -0.43 -34.76 -4.50
N ASP A 426 0.07 -35.68 -3.70
CA ASP A 426 0.64 -36.98 -4.17
C ASP A 426 -0.42 -37.85 -4.91
N VAL A 427 -1.68 -37.75 -4.50
CA VAL A 427 -2.79 -38.44 -5.19
C VAL A 427 -3.03 -37.79 -6.54
N LEU A 428 -3.13 -36.47 -6.58
CA LEU A 428 -3.33 -35.72 -7.83
C LEU A 428 -2.17 -35.93 -8.82
N MET A 429 -0.92 -35.95 -8.35
CA MET A 429 0.26 -36.23 -9.19
C MET A 429 0.11 -37.58 -9.94
N ARG A 430 -0.42 -38.60 -9.27
CA ARG A 430 -0.66 -39.94 -9.87
C ARG A 430 -1.90 -39.94 -10.74
N GLN A 431 -3.00 -39.41 -10.27
CA GLN A 431 -4.32 -39.42 -10.96
C GLN A 431 -4.24 -38.71 -12.32
N TYR A 432 -3.55 -37.58 -12.36
CA TYR A 432 -3.41 -36.77 -13.58
C TYR A 432 -2.13 -37.09 -14.37
N GLY A 433 -1.29 -37.99 -13.89
CA GLY A 433 -0.05 -38.36 -14.56
C GLY A 433 0.91 -37.15 -14.74
N VAL A 434 0.98 -36.27 -13.73
CA VAL A 434 1.68 -34.98 -13.83
C VAL A 434 3.15 -35.20 -14.22
N THR A 435 3.55 -34.53 -15.30
CA THR A 435 4.91 -34.59 -15.85
C THR A 435 5.85 -33.61 -15.16
N CYS A 436 5.38 -32.39 -14.92
CA CYS A 436 6.12 -31.39 -14.15
C CYS A 436 5.16 -30.61 -13.24
N CYS A 437 5.58 -30.42 -11.99
CA CYS A 437 4.90 -29.60 -11.00
C CYS A 437 5.86 -28.56 -10.43
N VAL A 438 5.40 -27.33 -10.28
CA VAL A 438 6.13 -26.31 -9.54
C VAL A 438 5.29 -25.89 -8.33
N VAL A 439 5.93 -25.86 -7.17
CA VAL A 439 5.29 -25.55 -5.88
C VAL A 439 5.96 -24.34 -5.25
N GLU A 440 5.16 -23.46 -4.61
CA GLU A 440 5.65 -22.31 -3.82
C GLU A 440 6.59 -22.81 -2.68
N GLY A 441 7.72 -22.13 -2.50
CA GLY A 441 8.69 -22.48 -1.46
C GLY A 441 8.28 -22.06 -0.05
N LEU A 442 7.56 -20.95 0.07
CA LEU A 442 7.15 -20.39 1.36
C LEU A 442 5.63 -20.56 1.58
N PRO A 443 5.13 -20.57 2.84
CA PRO A 443 5.89 -20.42 4.10
C PRO A 443 6.65 -21.68 4.54
N ASN A 444 6.29 -22.87 4.10
CA ASN A 444 6.83 -24.15 4.60
C ASN A 444 7.82 -24.80 3.61
N TRP A 445 9.01 -24.21 3.50
CA TRP A 445 10.07 -24.69 2.61
C TRP A 445 10.38 -26.18 2.78
N ASN A 446 10.41 -26.68 4.03
CA ASN A 446 10.75 -28.08 4.29
C ASN A 446 9.67 -29.04 3.77
N ASP A 447 8.40 -28.68 3.84
CA ASP A 447 7.31 -29.52 3.35
C ASP A 447 7.30 -29.56 1.82
N ALA A 448 7.49 -28.41 1.17
CA ALA A 448 7.67 -28.34 -0.28
C ALA A 448 8.87 -29.16 -0.76
N LYS A 449 10.00 -29.12 -0.05
CA LYS A 449 11.19 -29.95 -0.36
C LYS A 449 10.93 -31.44 -0.14
N ARG A 450 10.20 -31.82 0.92
CA ARG A 450 9.81 -33.21 1.13
C ARG A 450 8.92 -33.73 0.00
N PHE A 451 7.97 -32.91 -0.43
CA PHE A 451 7.12 -33.23 -1.58
C PHE A 451 7.95 -33.36 -2.88
N ALA A 452 8.87 -32.46 -3.16
CA ALA A 452 9.76 -32.54 -4.32
C ALA A 452 10.65 -33.80 -4.28
N ASN A 453 11.15 -34.19 -3.11
CA ASN A 453 11.96 -35.38 -2.95
C ASN A 453 11.17 -36.70 -3.14
N ARG A 454 9.84 -36.71 -2.91
CA ARG A 454 8.97 -37.85 -3.24
C ARG A 454 8.75 -38.03 -4.75
N HIS A 455 8.92 -36.94 -5.54
CA HIS A 455 8.71 -36.94 -6.99
C HIS A 455 9.96 -36.44 -7.74
N PRO A 456 11.09 -37.15 -7.68
CA PRO A 456 12.36 -36.69 -8.24
C PRO A 456 12.27 -36.46 -9.74
N GLY A 457 12.73 -35.25 -10.18
CA GLY A 457 12.69 -34.80 -11.55
C GLY A 457 11.32 -34.35 -12.08
N LYS A 458 10.27 -34.44 -11.25
CA LYS A 458 8.91 -34.02 -11.59
C LYS A 458 8.44 -32.82 -10.79
N VAL A 459 8.82 -32.69 -9.51
CA VAL A 459 8.40 -31.58 -8.65
C VAL A 459 9.59 -30.69 -8.33
N PHE A 460 9.40 -29.39 -8.50
CA PHE A 460 10.39 -28.34 -8.24
C PHE A 460 9.83 -27.27 -7.33
N VAL A 461 10.64 -26.82 -6.37
CA VAL A 461 10.28 -25.75 -5.43
C VAL A 461 10.69 -24.41 -6.02
N ALA A 462 9.77 -23.47 -6.12
CA ALA A 462 10.03 -22.12 -6.58
C ALA A 462 10.87 -21.34 -5.54
N SER A 463 11.86 -20.60 -6.03
CA SER A 463 12.68 -19.67 -5.26
C SER A 463 12.82 -18.37 -6.03
N TYR A 464 12.45 -17.24 -5.43
CA TYR A 464 12.46 -15.97 -6.10
C TYR A 464 13.77 -15.21 -5.88
N GLY A 465 14.21 -14.51 -6.93
CA GLY A 465 15.38 -13.63 -6.89
C GLY A 465 15.15 -12.37 -7.72
N ASP A 466 15.49 -11.21 -7.16
CA ASP A 466 15.21 -9.90 -7.78
C ASP A 466 15.97 -9.65 -9.10
N GLN A 467 17.02 -10.41 -9.37
CA GLN A 467 17.90 -10.24 -10.55
C GLN A 467 17.87 -11.42 -11.52
N ALA A 468 16.96 -12.37 -11.37
CA ALA A 468 16.87 -13.51 -12.26
C ALA A 468 16.17 -13.10 -13.57
N ASP A 469 16.95 -12.76 -14.60
CA ASP A 469 16.43 -12.54 -15.96
C ASP A 469 16.05 -13.86 -16.65
N THR A 470 16.50 -14.98 -16.11
CA THR A 470 16.30 -16.33 -16.65
C THR A 470 15.77 -17.27 -15.58
N MET A 471 14.95 -18.24 -15.99
CA MET A 471 14.59 -19.38 -15.16
C MET A 471 15.76 -20.36 -15.08
N VAL A 472 16.20 -20.69 -13.86
CA VAL A 472 17.29 -21.63 -13.63
C VAL A 472 16.79 -22.85 -12.88
N TRP A 473 16.79 -24.01 -13.54
CA TRP A 473 16.40 -25.29 -12.96
C TRP A 473 17.60 -25.98 -12.32
N GLY A 474 17.52 -26.32 -11.04
CA GLY A 474 18.62 -26.81 -10.26
C GLY A 474 19.19 -28.19 -10.70
N ASP A 475 18.38 -29.02 -11.36
CA ASP A 475 18.79 -30.31 -11.92
C ASP A 475 19.50 -30.21 -13.28
N LEU A 476 19.42 -29.06 -13.95
CA LEU A 476 20.08 -28.81 -15.23
C LEU A 476 21.43 -28.10 -15.08
N VAL A 477 21.77 -27.63 -13.88
CA VAL A 477 23.05 -26.94 -13.62
C VAL A 477 24.18 -27.97 -13.60
N THR A 478 25.14 -27.82 -14.50
CA THR A 478 26.27 -28.73 -14.64
C THR A 478 27.27 -28.61 -13.49
N LYS A 479 27.95 -29.74 -13.16
CA LYS A 479 28.85 -29.91 -11.99
C LYS A 479 30.05 -28.96 -11.89
N ALA A 480 30.37 -28.19 -12.93
CA ALA A 480 31.55 -27.33 -12.94
C ALA A 480 31.55 -26.16 -11.97
N ASP A 481 30.34 -25.73 -11.52
CA ASP A 481 30.18 -24.46 -10.81
C ASP A 481 29.74 -24.58 -9.33
N LYS A 482 29.59 -25.81 -8.77
CA LYS A 482 29.05 -25.98 -7.41
C LYS A 482 29.81 -26.95 -6.51
N LYS A 483 29.94 -26.59 -5.24
CA LYS A 483 30.37 -27.50 -4.16
C LYS A 483 29.29 -28.55 -3.89
N THR A 484 29.64 -29.82 -3.74
CA THR A 484 28.78 -31.00 -3.65
C THR A 484 27.58 -30.92 -2.67
N ARG A 485 27.70 -30.15 -1.57
CA ARG A 485 26.61 -29.93 -0.60
C ARG A 485 25.52 -28.95 -1.07
N GLU A 486 25.87 -28.00 -1.94
CA GLU A 486 24.92 -27.06 -2.54
C GLU A 486 24.13 -27.70 -3.68
N GLU A 487 24.75 -28.67 -4.39
CA GLU A 487 24.11 -29.42 -5.49
C GLU A 487 22.90 -30.23 -4.99
N GLU A 488 23.01 -30.96 -3.87
CA GLU A 488 21.90 -31.71 -3.31
C GLU A 488 20.77 -30.83 -2.76
N ARG A 489 21.14 -29.67 -2.20
CA ARG A 489 20.17 -28.73 -1.65
C ARG A 489 19.29 -28.12 -2.74
N ASP A 490 19.88 -27.77 -3.88
CA ASP A 490 19.23 -26.97 -4.94
C ASP A 490 18.73 -27.81 -6.10
N ARG A 491 18.95 -29.14 -6.08
CA ARG A 491 18.63 -30.04 -7.19
C ARG A 491 17.17 -29.97 -7.67
N TYR A 492 16.23 -29.81 -6.77
CA TYR A 492 14.80 -29.69 -7.08
C TYR A 492 14.27 -28.29 -6.76
N VAL A 493 15.00 -27.27 -7.14
CA VAL A 493 14.64 -25.86 -7.02
C VAL A 493 14.65 -25.23 -8.40
N VAL A 494 13.64 -24.41 -8.67
CA VAL A 494 13.64 -23.49 -9.82
C VAL A 494 13.77 -22.07 -9.30
N ARG A 495 14.81 -21.35 -9.77
CA ARG A 495 15.02 -19.95 -9.43
C ARG A 495 14.47 -19.08 -10.55
N LEU A 496 13.66 -18.06 -10.20
CA LEU A 496 12.98 -17.22 -11.17
C LEU A 496 12.67 -15.82 -10.61
N SER A 497 12.40 -14.88 -11.50
CA SER A 497 11.80 -13.60 -11.15
C SER A 497 10.29 -13.76 -10.99
N GLN A 498 9.75 -13.46 -9.81
CA GLN A 498 8.30 -13.53 -9.56
C GLN A 498 7.53 -12.60 -10.51
N TYR A 499 8.04 -11.38 -10.71
CA TYR A 499 7.41 -10.40 -11.61
C TYR A 499 7.31 -10.91 -13.06
N LYS A 500 8.42 -11.41 -13.61
CA LYS A 500 8.45 -11.91 -14.99
C LYS A 500 7.63 -13.19 -15.16
N ALA A 501 7.67 -14.09 -14.19
CA ALA A 501 6.86 -15.31 -14.21
C ALA A 501 5.36 -14.97 -14.16
N MET A 502 4.95 -14.04 -13.29
CA MET A 502 3.57 -13.60 -13.21
C MET A 502 3.14 -12.89 -14.50
N GLN A 503 3.98 -12.04 -15.06
CA GLN A 503 3.72 -11.36 -16.33
C GLN A 503 3.50 -12.37 -17.47
N SER A 504 4.36 -13.40 -17.59
CA SER A 504 4.21 -14.48 -18.56
C SER A 504 2.89 -15.23 -18.39
N ALA A 505 2.60 -15.63 -17.16
CA ALA A 505 1.39 -16.40 -16.84
C ALA A 505 0.10 -15.63 -17.15
N LEU A 506 0.04 -14.33 -16.81
CA LEU A 506 -1.12 -13.50 -17.11
C LEU A 506 -1.25 -13.21 -18.62
N ALA A 507 -0.12 -13.07 -19.33
CA ALA A 507 -0.12 -12.93 -20.78
C ALA A 507 -0.76 -14.13 -21.51
N ARG A 508 -0.61 -15.36 -20.98
CA ARG A 508 -1.30 -16.53 -21.56
C ARG A 508 -2.83 -16.40 -21.56
N ILE A 509 -3.38 -15.69 -20.59
CA ILE A 509 -4.83 -15.42 -20.51
C ILE A 509 -5.22 -14.32 -21.51
N THR A 510 -4.49 -13.21 -21.53
CA THR A 510 -4.79 -12.07 -22.42
C THR A 510 -4.60 -12.44 -23.90
N ASP A 511 -3.61 -13.29 -24.20
CA ASP A 511 -3.32 -13.76 -25.55
C ASP A 511 -4.14 -15.00 -25.95
N GLN A 512 -5.07 -15.45 -25.09
CA GLN A 512 -5.92 -16.63 -25.30
C GLN A 512 -5.13 -17.92 -25.60
N LEU A 513 -3.93 -18.06 -25.04
CA LEU A 513 -3.10 -19.25 -25.12
C LEU A 513 -3.55 -20.36 -24.17
N THR A 514 -4.58 -20.11 -23.40
CA THR A 514 -5.16 -21.08 -22.46
C THR A 514 -6.67 -21.23 -22.67
N LEU A 515 -7.16 -22.44 -22.54
CA LEU A 515 -8.57 -22.77 -22.56
C LEU A 515 -9.05 -23.05 -21.15
N PHE A 516 -10.14 -22.42 -20.76
CA PHE A 516 -10.84 -22.73 -19.52
C PHE A 516 -12.10 -23.52 -19.78
N PRO A 517 -12.33 -24.66 -19.12
CA PRO A 517 -13.62 -25.34 -19.16
C PRO A 517 -14.73 -24.46 -18.56
N ASP A 518 -15.98 -24.85 -18.75
CA ASP A 518 -17.11 -24.15 -18.16
C ASP A 518 -16.96 -24.10 -16.63
N PRO A 519 -16.92 -22.89 -16.01
CA PRO A 519 -16.77 -22.74 -14.56
C PRO A 519 -17.87 -23.44 -13.75
N ALA A 520 -19.05 -23.66 -14.32
CA ALA A 520 -20.13 -24.38 -13.67
C ALA A 520 -19.78 -25.83 -13.27
N GLY A 521 -18.72 -26.39 -13.85
CA GLY A 521 -18.21 -27.73 -13.46
C GLY A 521 -17.36 -27.74 -12.18
N LEU A 522 -17.04 -26.60 -11.58
CA LEU A 522 -16.31 -26.50 -10.30
C LEU A 522 -17.29 -26.22 -9.16
N GLU A 523 -17.94 -27.22 -8.64
CA GLU A 523 -18.93 -27.13 -7.55
C GLU A 523 -18.36 -27.55 -6.20
N CYS A 524 -17.11 -27.20 -5.87
CA CYS A 524 -16.57 -27.47 -4.53
C CYS A 524 -16.59 -26.23 -3.64
N ASP A 525 -16.77 -26.46 -2.35
CA ASP A 525 -16.75 -25.42 -1.33
C ASP A 525 -15.32 -24.92 -1.09
N TYR A 526 -15.11 -23.63 -1.23
CA TYR A 526 -13.88 -22.96 -0.81
C TYR A 526 -14.10 -22.29 0.56
N ARG A 527 -13.15 -22.50 1.48
CA ARG A 527 -13.18 -21.87 2.81
C ARG A 527 -11.93 -21.01 2.96
N ASP A 528 -12.11 -19.71 2.99
CA ASP A 528 -11.04 -18.80 3.39
C ASP A 528 -10.86 -18.83 4.91
N GLY A 529 -9.60 -18.85 5.38
CA GLY A 529 -9.15 -19.29 6.70
C GLY A 529 -9.90 -18.78 7.95
N ALA A 530 -10.24 -17.52 8.06
CA ALA A 530 -10.88 -16.93 9.25
C ALA A 530 -12.38 -16.62 9.09
N GLU A 531 -12.83 -16.34 7.88
CA GLU A 531 -14.22 -16.07 7.60
C GLU A 531 -14.87 -17.29 6.95
N ARG A 532 -15.89 -17.86 7.62
CA ARG A 532 -16.74 -18.95 7.10
C ARG A 532 -17.61 -18.51 5.90
N ARG A 533 -17.04 -17.83 4.92
CA ARG A 533 -17.69 -17.63 3.63
C ARG A 533 -17.59 -18.92 2.85
N VAL A 534 -18.69 -19.62 2.70
CA VAL A 534 -18.83 -20.72 1.74
C VAL A 534 -18.94 -20.06 0.36
N CYS A 535 -17.81 -19.92 -0.34
CA CYS A 535 -17.77 -19.51 -1.74
C CYS A 535 -17.63 -20.76 -2.62
N LEU A 536 -18.15 -20.72 -3.83
CA LEU A 536 -17.87 -21.77 -4.80
C LEU A 536 -16.44 -21.60 -5.33
N LEU A 537 -15.68 -22.66 -5.42
CA LEU A 537 -14.29 -22.62 -5.89
C LEU A 537 -14.17 -21.94 -7.27
N ARG A 538 -15.15 -22.12 -8.14
CA ARG A 538 -15.21 -21.47 -9.45
C ARG A 538 -15.09 -19.94 -9.36
N ASP A 539 -15.83 -19.34 -8.42
CA ASP A 539 -15.87 -17.88 -8.27
C ASP A 539 -14.53 -17.37 -7.72
N VAL A 540 -13.93 -18.12 -6.79
CA VAL A 540 -12.65 -17.78 -6.18
C VAL A 540 -11.50 -17.90 -7.18
N VAL A 541 -11.43 -18.96 -8.00
CA VAL A 541 -10.37 -19.12 -9.01
C VAL A 541 -10.35 -17.94 -9.98
N PHE A 542 -11.53 -17.56 -10.51
CA PHE A 542 -11.64 -16.48 -11.49
C PHE A 542 -11.42 -15.09 -10.83
N GLU A 543 -11.92 -14.89 -9.62
CA GLU A 543 -11.67 -13.67 -8.88
C GLU A 543 -10.16 -13.48 -8.63
N HIS A 544 -9.45 -14.50 -8.13
CA HIS A 544 -8.03 -14.43 -7.83
C HIS A 544 -7.17 -14.05 -9.04
N LEU A 545 -7.51 -14.53 -10.25
CA LEU A 545 -6.78 -14.19 -11.48
C LEU A 545 -6.90 -12.69 -11.86
N THR A 546 -7.92 -11.99 -11.36
CA THR A 546 -8.10 -10.54 -11.59
C THR A 546 -7.54 -9.66 -10.46
N LYS A 547 -6.98 -10.26 -9.39
CA LYS A 547 -6.53 -9.54 -8.20
C LYS A 547 -5.01 -9.39 -8.09
N VAL A 548 -4.35 -9.35 -9.24
CA VAL A 548 -2.90 -9.15 -9.34
C VAL A 548 -2.60 -7.94 -10.19
N ALA A 549 -1.77 -7.04 -9.68
CA ALA A 549 -1.21 -5.91 -10.42
C ALA A 549 0.31 -6.08 -10.63
N LEU A 550 0.76 -5.77 -11.83
CA LEU A 550 2.18 -5.72 -12.21
C LEU A 550 2.65 -4.27 -12.10
N ILE A 551 3.51 -4.00 -11.12
CA ILE A 551 3.96 -2.65 -10.80
C ILE A 551 5.41 -2.49 -11.21
N SER A 552 5.70 -1.39 -11.92
CA SER A 552 7.07 -0.91 -12.12
C SER A 552 7.11 0.53 -11.63
N GLU A 553 7.89 0.80 -10.58
CA GLU A 553 8.03 2.13 -10.01
C GLU A 553 9.49 2.47 -9.75
N ARG A 554 9.79 3.75 -9.72
CA ARG A 554 11.12 4.23 -9.41
C ARG A 554 11.27 4.32 -7.89
N ASP A 555 12.24 3.60 -7.36
CA ASP A 555 12.58 3.66 -5.94
C ASP A 555 13.00 5.10 -5.57
N PRO A 556 12.33 5.75 -4.62
CA PRO A 556 12.57 7.16 -4.30
C PRO A 556 13.93 7.40 -3.64
N GLU A 557 14.55 6.39 -3.01
CA GLU A 557 15.84 6.53 -2.32
C GLU A 557 17.01 6.23 -3.27
N THR A 558 16.91 5.18 -4.07
CA THR A 558 17.99 4.74 -4.97
C THR A 558 17.86 5.27 -6.38
N GLY A 559 16.68 5.76 -6.78
CA GLY A 559 16.37 6.19 -8.14
C GLY A 559 16.28 5.06 -9.17
N ARG A 560 16.45 3.80 -8.77
CA ARG A 560 16.38 2.64 -9.65
C ARG A 560 14.96 2.19 -9.91
N TRP A 561 14.68 1.64 -11.06
CA TRP A 561 13.40 0.98 -11.33
C TRP A 561 13.31 -0.34 -10.56
N ARG A 562 12.20 -0.54 -9.90
CA ARG A 562 11.83 -1.78 -9.21
C ARG A 562 10.51 -2.28 -9.76
N SER A 563 10.51 -3.54 -10.21
CA SER A 563 9.29 -4.21 -10.70
C SER A 563 8.90 -5.31 -9.72
N PHE A 564 7.64 -5.37 -9.35
CA PHE A 564 7.12 -6.36 -8.39
C PHE A 564 5.64 -6.67 -8.65
N VAL A 565 5.21 -7.81 -8.12
CA VAL A 565 3.82 -8.25 -8.14
C VAL A 565 3.10 -7.68 -6.91
N LYS A 566 1.95 -7.04 -7.11
CA LYS A 566 1.12 -6.50 -6.04
C LYS A 566 -0.20 -7.25 -5.97
N LYS A 567 -0.55 -7.72 -4.77
CA LYS A 567 -1.87 -8.27 -4.46
C LYS A 567 -2.89 -7.12 -4.36
N VAL A 568 -4.07 -7.31 -4.93
CA VAL A 568 -5.13 -6.28 -4.99
C VAL A 568 -6.31 -6.73 -4.15
N GLY A 569 -6.33 -6.31 -2.91
CA GLY A 569 -7.45 -6.48 -1.97
C GLY A 569 -7.53 -7.81 -1.24
N ILE A 570 -7.28 -8.91 -1.93
CA ILE A 570 -7.30 -10.27 -1.35
C ILE A 570 -5.97 -10.96 -1.61
N ASP A 571 -5.73 -12.09 -0.96
CA ASP A 571 -4.59 -12.96 -1.28
C ASP A 571 -4.96 -13.87 -2.48
N PRO A 572 -4.41 -13.61 -3.69
CA PRO A 572 -4.86 -14.26 -4.91
C PRO A 572 -4.14 -15.60 -5.16
N HIS A 573 -4.31 -16.59 -4.28
CA HIS A 573 -3.63 -17.89 -4.32
C HIS A 573 -3.69 -18.58 -5.67
N TYR A 574 -4.84 -18.55 -6.37
CA TYR A 574 -4.94 -19.17 -7.68
C TYR A 574 -4.19 -18.41 -8.79
N ALA A 575 -3.93 -17.11 -8.63
CA ALA A 575 -3.04 -16.41 -9.55
C ALA A 575 -1.57 -16.84 -9.36
N TYR A 576 -1.16 -17.12 -8.12
CA TYR A 576 0.16 -17.68 -7.84
C TYR A 576 0.27 -19.14 -8.28
N ALA A 577 -0.73 -19.97 -8.02
CA ALA A 577 -0.79 -21.33 -8.56
C ALA A 577 -0.76 -21.32 -10.10
N TRP A 578 -1.44 -20.37 -10.75
CA TRP A 578 -1.41 -20.16 -12.20
C TRP A 578 -0.01 -19.77 -12.71
N MET A 579 0.66 -18.86 -12.02
CA MET A 579 2.06 -18.50 -12.32
C MET A 579 2.99 -19.72 -12.24
N LEU A 580 2.87 -20.53 -11.20
CA LEU A 580 3.68 -21.73 -11.00
C LEU A 580 3.34 -22.82 -12.02
N LEU A 581 2.10 -22.91 -12.45
CA LEU A 581 1.68 -23.79 -13.54
C LEU A 581 2.30 -23.36 -14.89
N ASP A 582 2.35 -22.05 -15.19
CA ASP A 582 3.02 -21.55 -16.39
C ASP A 582 4.53 -21.85 -16.38
N VAL A 583 5.16 -21.70 -15.22
CA VAL A 583 6.58 -22.12 -15.03
C VAL A 583 6.75 -23.60 -15.31
N ALA A 584 5.82 -24.46 -14.85
CA ALA A 584 5.87 -25.90 -15.12
C ALA A 584 5.68 -26.21 -16.62
N LEU A 585 4.74 -25.53 -17.29
CA LEU A 585 4.52 -25.64 -18.74
C LEU A 585 5.77 -25.27 -19.54
N ALA A 586 6.48 -24.23 -19.12
CA ALA A 586 7.68 -23.73 -19.79
C ALA A 586 8.84 -24.76 -19.76
N ARG A 587 8.91 -25.68 -18.80
CA ARG A 587 9.98 -26.67 -18.71
C ARG A 587 10.08 -27.60 -19.94
N ASN A 588 8.96 -27.95 -20.55
CA ASN A 588 8.94 -28.89 -21.69
C ASN A 588 9.21 -28.20 -23.05
N SER A 589 9.33 -26.90 -23.10
CA SER A 589 9.57 -26.15 -24.33
C SER A 589 11.02 -26.22 -24.84
N GLY A 590 11.83 -27.17 -24.32
CA GLY A 590 13.21 -27.43 -24.76
C GLY A 590 14.24 -27.04 -23.72
N GLY A 591 14.73 -28.05 -22.97
CA GLY A 591 15.61 -27.97 -21.84
C GLY A 591 16.74 -26.94 -21.92
N GLY A 592 16.96 -26.24 -20.86
CA GLY A 592 18.00 -25.24 -20.74
C GLY A 592 17.46 -23.99 -20.03
N GLN A 593 18.20 -22.97 -20.07
CA GLN A 593 17.80 -21.66 -19.55
C GLN A 593 16.71 -21.06 -20.45
N ILE A 594 15.48 -20.85 -19.91
CA ILE A 594 14.44 -20.16 -20.63
C ILE A 594 14.51 -18.69 -20.23
N MET A 595 14.81 -17.82 -21.19
CA MET A 595 14.72 -16.37 -21.00
C MET A 595 13.25 -15.97 -20.96
N LEU A 596 12.79 -15.35 -19.87
CA LEU A 596 11.49 -14.70 -19.81
C LEU A 596 11.60 -13.39 -20.61
N GLY A 597 11.15 -13.42 -21.86
CA GLY A 597 11.20 -12.25 -22.75
C GLY A 597 10.31 -11.12 -22.24
N ASP A 598 10.66 -9.90 -22.59
CA ASP A 598 9.77 -8.75 -22.43
C ASP A 598 8.61 -8.89 -23.43
N THR A 599 7.39 -9.11 -22.93
CA THR A 599 6.19 -9.32 -23.74
C THR A 599 5.57 -8.02 -24.27
N SER A 600 6.24 -6.88 -24.14
CA SER A 600 5.80 -5.63 -24.77
C SER A 600 6.00 -5.67 -26.29
N GLY A 601 5.36 -6.61 -26.96
CA GLY A 601 5.04 -6.48 -28.39
C GLY A 601 5.73 -7.36 -29.42
N THR A 602 6.24 -8.59 -29.12
CA THR A 602 6.52 -9.56 -30.21
C THR A 602 6.50 -11.00 -29.72
N ASN A 603 5.64 -11.79 -30.37
CA ASN A 603 5.64 -13.23 -30.55
C ASN A 603 6.65 -14.05 -29.76
N TRP A 604 6.28 -14.44 -28.55
CA TRP A 604 6.86 -15.60 -27.92
C TRP A 604 6.32 -16.86 -28.64
N MET A 605 7.14 -17.49 -29.45
CA MET A 605 6.82 -18.78 -30.07
C MET A 605 7.50 -19.89 -29.29
N PRO A 606 6.74 -20.76 -28.57
CA PRO A 606 7.27 -22.02 -28.09
C PRO A 606 7.46 -22.96 -29.29
N GLY A 607 8.69 -23.33 -29.61
CA GLY A 607 8.98 -24.37 -30.60
C GLY A 607 9.78 -23.97 -31.84
N GLY A 608 10.55 -22.89 -31.78
CA GLY A 608 11.59 -22.64 -32.79
C GLY A 608 12.73 -23.65 -32.63
N GLU A 609 13.03 -24.46 -33.66
CA GLU A 609 14.22 -25.32 -33.68
C GLU A 609 15.47 -24.47 -33.45
N PRO A 610 16.47 -24.93 -32.69
CA PRO A 610 17.72 -24.21 -32.52
C PRO A 610 18.44 -24.15 -33.84
N THR A 611 18.63 -22.94 -34.40
CA THR A 611 19.54 -22.73 -35.52
C THR A 611 20.95 -23.02 -35.05
N ALA A 612 21.67 -23.79 -35.86
CA ALA A 612 22.95 -24.40 -35.54
C ALA A 612 24.16 -23.40 -35.45
N ASP A 613 23.90 -22.10 -35.43
CA ASP A 613 24.93 -21.08 -35.33
C ASP A 613 24.89 -20.41 -33.97
N GLY A 614 25.81 -20.84 -33.09
CA GLY A 614 25.95 -20.42 -31.70
C GLY A 614 26.42 -18.98 -31.51
N MET A 615 25.66 -17.99 -31.97
CA MET A 615 25.83 -16.58 -31.57
C MET A 615 24.70 -16.18 -30.65
N GLY A 616 25.05 -15.90 -29.40
CA GLY A 616 24.11 -15.41 -28.38
C GLY A 616 23.63 -14.00 -28.74
N VAL A 617 22.31 -13.84 -28.81
CA VAL A 617 21.66 -12.53 -28.93
C VAL A 617 21.33 -12.04 -27.55
N ALA A 618 21.91 -10.92 -27.12
CA ALA A 618 21.54 -10.26 -25.88
C ALA A 618 20.41 -9.25 -26.17
N LEU A 619 19.25 -9.41 -25.52
CA LEU A 619 18.13 -8.48 -25.62
C LEU A 619 18.24 -7.43 -24.50
N LEU A 620 18.48 -6.18 -24.87
CA LEU A 620 18.33 -5.03 -24.00
C LEU A 620 17.31 -4.06 -24.63
N GLY A 621 16.20 -3.85 -23.98
CA GLY A 621 15.25 -2.81 -24.33
C GLY A 621 14.61 -2.92 -25.71
N GLY A 622 14.08 -4.07 -26.10
CA GLY A 622 13.24 -4.22 -27.30
C GLY A 622 13.93 -4.11 -28.65
N ARG A 623 15.28 -4.11 -28.70
CA ARG A 623 16.08 -4.26 -29.95
C ARG A 623 17.10 -5.35 -29.74
N ALA A 624 17.15 -6.30 -30.69
CA ALA A 624 18.26 -7.21 -30.81
C ALA A 624 19.50 -6.36 -31.20
N MET A 625 20.46 -6.24 -30.30
CA MET A 625 21.76 -5.67 -30.64
C MET A 625 22.60 -6.73 -31.34
N ASP A 626 23.05 -6.44 -32.53
CA ASP A 626 24.08 -7.24 -33.20
C ASP A 626 25.41 -6.99 -32.47
N VAL A 627 25.83 -7.98 -31.68
CA VAL A 627 27.06 -7.88 -30.86
C VAL A 627 28.33 -7.74 -31.69
N SER A 628 28.25 -7.88 -33.02
CA SER A 628 29.38 -7.74 -33.93
C SER A 628 29.80 -6.30 -34.24
N GLY A 629 28.95 -5.30 -33.92
CA GLY A 629 29.17 -3.88 -34.20
C GLY A 629 29.47 -2.99 -33.01
N ASP A 630 28.82 -3.27 -31.87
CA ASP A 630 28.88 -2.38 -30.70
C ASP A 630 29.65 -3.01 -29.54
N VAL A 631 30.96 -2.81 -29.53
CA VAL A 631 31.87 -3.31 -28.49
C VAL A 631 32.61 -2.15 -27.81
N CYS A 632 33.06 -2.37 -26.58
CA CYS A 632 33.72 -1.33 -25.79
C CYS A 632 34.98 -0.78 -26.45
N GLY A 633 35.67 -1.56 -27.31
CA GLY A 633 36.85 -1.11 -28.06
C GLY A 633 36.56 0.00 -29.09
N LEU A 634 35.28 0.21 -29.47
CA LEU A 634 34.82 1.26 -30.38
C LEU A 634 34.14 2.42 -29.68
N CYS A 635 34.20 2.46 -28.36
CA CYS A 635 33.50 3.47 -27.53
C CYS A 635 34.49 4.54 -27.09
N ASP A 636 34.11 5.81 -27.22
CA ASP A 636 34.87 6.97 -26.74
C ASP A 636 35.24 6.92 -25.25
N ALA A 637 34.41 6.26 -24.43
CA ALA A 637 34.64 6.09 -23.00
C ALA A 637 35.68 4.99 -22.66
N TYR A 638 36.13 4.19 -23.66
CA TYR A 638 37.11 3.11 -23.45
C TYR A 638 38.54 3.68 -23.40
N GLN A 639 39.26 3.40 -22.32
CA GLN A 639 40.66 3.76 -22.17
C GLN A 639 41.49 2.60 -21.59
N GLN A 640 42.34 1.99 -22.39
CA GLN A 640 43.34 0.99 -21.94
C GLN A 640 42.80 -0.09 -21.00
N GLY A 641 41.74 -0.76 -21.40
CA GLY A 641 41.13 -1.87 -20.60
C GLY A 641 40.17 -1.43 -19.50
N ALA A 642 39.77 -0.15 -19.49
CA ALA A 642 38.79 0.36 -18.54
C ALA A 642 37.75 1.26 -19.22
N CYS A 643 36.49 1.19 -18.79
CA CYS A 643 35.45 2.09 -19.24
C CYS A 643 35.37 3.28 -18.27
N ARG A 644 35.58 4.48 -18.81
CA ARG A 644 35.52 5.72 -18.00
C ARG A 644 34.14 5.96 -17.39
N GLU A 645 33.07 5.68 -18.14
CA GLU A 645 31.69 5.90 -17.65
C GLU A 645 31.23 4.82 -16.66
N ARG A 646 31.73 3.60 -16.79
CA ARG A 646 31.40 2.51 -15.85
C ARG A 646 32.35 2.45 -14.67
N GLY A 647 33.53 3.08 -14.74
CA GLY A 647 34.54 3.05 -13.66
C GLY A 647 35.06 1.65 -13.35
N MET A 648 35.03 0.73 -14.31
CA MET A 648 35.43 -0.67 -14.14
C MET A 648 36.28 -1.18 -15.33
N ALA A 649 37.09 -2.21 -15.07
CA ALA A 649 37.84 -2.87 -16.13
C ALA A 649 36.89 -3.59 -17.11
N VAL A 650 37.08 -3.38 -18.39
CA VAL A 650 36.31 -4.02 -19.49
C VAL A 650 37.26 -4.42 -20.60
N GLY A 651 36.96 -5.53 -21.31
CA GLY A 651 37.70 -5.95 -22.49
C GLY A 651 37.23 -5.20 -23.74
N GLU A 652 38.09 -5.11 -24.75
CA GLU A 652 37.76 -4.46 -26.03
C GLU A 652 36.54 -5.04 -26.74
N ARG A 653 36.22 -6.32 -26.46
CA ARG A 653 35.07 -7.05 -27.04
C ARG A 653 33.89 -7.20 -26.09
N ASP A 654 33.92 -6.55 -24.92
CA ASP A 654 32.77 -6.58 -24.03
C ASP A 654 31.60 -5.82 -24.69
N PRO A 655 30.36 -6.25 -24.44
CA PRO A 655 29.17 -5.58 -24.97
C PRO A 655 29.12 -4.10 -24.60
N ALA A 656 28.82 -3.24 -25.56
CA ALA A 656 28.65 -1.81 -25.33
C ALA A 656 27.52 -1.54 -24.30
N CYS A 657 27.67 -0.48 -23.59
CA CYS A 657 26.63 -0.01 -22.64
C CYS A 657 25.69 1.01 -23.29
N VAL A 658 24.66 1.44 -22.54
CA VAL A 658 23.73 2.49 -23.00
C VAL A 658 24.38 3.86 -23.26
N MET A 659 25.62 4.04 -22.80
CA MET A 659 26.44 5.25 -23.02
C MET A 659 27.39 5.09 -24.21
N PHE A 660 27.19 4.05 -25.05
CA PHE A 660 28.01 3.83 -26.22
C PHE A 660 27.94 5.01 -27.20
N VAL A 661 29.09 5.60 -27.46
CA VAL A 661 29.32 6.63 -28.48
C VAL A 661 30.47 6.13 -29.34
N ALA A 662 30.23 5.85 -30.61
CA ALA A 662 31.26 5.43 -31.53
C ALA A 662 32.24 6.59 -31.73
N GLU A 663 33.56 6.28 -31.71
CA GLU A 663 34.58 7.24 -32.19
C GLU A 663 34.30 7.56 -33.66
N GLU A 664 34.13 8.83 -33.99
CA GLU A 664 34.10 9.32 -35.36
C GLU A 664 35.52 9.16 -35.90
N GLY A 665 35.72 8.12 -36.74
CA GLY A 665 36.96 7.81 -37.42
C GLY A 665 37.26 8.67 -38.64
#